data_ca40eafb7e7c21c5fca22d8f6fe4c058
#
_entry.id   ca40eafb7e7c21c5fca22d8f6fe4c058
#
_cell.length_a   1.000
_cell.length_b   1.000
_cell.length_c   1.000
_cell.angle_alpha   90.00
_cell.angle_beta   90.00
_cell.angle_gamma   90.00
#
_symmetry.space_group_name_H-M   'P 1'
#
loop_
_entity.id
_entity.type
_entity.pdbx_description
1 polymer ?
#
loop_
_entity_poly.entity_id
_entity_poly.type
_entity_poly.pdbx_seq_one_letter_code
_entity_poly.pdbx_strand_id
1 'polypeptide(L)'
;MIIPSIQNENNLHIRKEDRVRETILTEKFKIGGKSLKRIKQLFSFVLICATVLGTLSVYAQEPKDPPSVEEKLQMAEDIREILREVGVGTVEGYEEIPRAEFAAKSTIYAQVLEANVGAIDIVDYNQTAPDGTPWVILEHWNEGRLGTSNGEELYCANPTVSFRAGYKTAVDAAKYYNKATIQMIAAMFYYYDHYACSGINSNYDYLFKQCAVWWVLNEAHHWYGNVVIETGNNVKCNLGHWLATHKSEYMANGMAWARKNYQYFQDAYGIMYEGAGQPLSKWGGTYKPFGTVRLKKESANPSVTTQNGNYSLEGAEFGVYKEASFSRSSRVGVLKTDAKGDSNVLSLQAGTYFVKEIKAPKGYALNPETKTVTISSGRESKVMFEDVPQLCTIEILLRKTDADTGENKPQGVATFRGARFTVKYYDGLWEEDTDPEKLGKTAKRTWVFETDEDGQCSYGKKHLVSGDALYVDLNGRPAVPIGTITIQETKAPEGYLLNPELFVRQITAKGNTESVDTYNTLGVPERILKLDLIKRQEGLDVPIPGVKFEHESPDGKKETIETDQNGELTLKGLQYGTHKIQEISVMEGYLLNGNVIEFYVAQDNQISITSKIDDTLGKAEIQVTDKGNIIVTMEDPLAPFRLLIHKENQKGKRLEGAEFTLYAEKTCENVVMRGETGTDGVLELRNLEVGKRYYMKETKAPEGYRIPVDLFGNPLVYELWVESIPAKDTFLFYVNGKAYDASDSDGMFSVGGTKADRETHVTVINETGMKLPDTGSKWMLLMLAAGGILCLIAGRQQKRKKIRRIRR
;
A
#
# COMPACT_ATOMS: atom_id res chain seq x y z
N MET A 1 15.58 -57.01 45.93
CA MET A 1 16.25 -57.71 44.85
C MET A 1 16.12 -56.86 43.58
N ILE A 2 17.27 -56.47 43.08
CA ILE A 2 17.54 -55.88 41.75
C ILE A 2 17.11 -54.40 41.57
N ILE A 3 18.13 -53.56 41.69
CA ILE A 3 18.21 -52.17 41.19
C ILE A 3 18.54 -52.25 39.70
N PRO A 4 17.87 -51.45 38.85
CA PRO A 4 18.46 -51.07 37.57
C PRO A 4 18.84 -49.58 37.53
N SER A 5 20.08 -49.39 37.32
CA SER A 5 20.89 -48.34 36.76
C SER A 5 20.27 -46.99 36.42
N ILE A 6 20.70 -45.98 37.15
CA ILE A 6 20.60 -44.57 36.95
C ILE A 6 21.57 -44.08 35.84
N GLN A 7 21.35 -44.49 34.60
CA GLN A 7 22.20 -43.98 33.50
C GLN A 7 21.41 -43.50 32.26
N ASN A 8 20.08 -43.59 32.25
CA ASN A 8 19.26 -43.24 31.10
C ASN A 8 18.43 -41.95 31.23
N GLU A 9 18.29 -41.37 32.42
CA GLU A 9 17.47 -40.15 32.56
C GLU A 9 18.24 -38.84 32.20
N ASN A 10 19.56 -38.83 32.39
CA ASN A 10 20.35 -37.63 32.04
C ASN A 10 20.49 -37.36 30.53
N ASN A 11 20.41 -38.41 29.72
CA ASN A 11 20.45 -38.24 28.26
C ASN A 11 19.09 -37.78 27.65
N LEU A 12 17.98 -38.01 28.36
CA LEU A 12 16.67 -37.56 27.91
C LEU A 12 16.40 -36.07 28.26
N HIS A 13 16.99 -35.59 29.35
CA HIS A 13 16.87 -34.18 29.75
C HIS A 13 17.68 -33.27 28.83
N ILE A 14 18.86 -33.65 28.42
CA ILE A 14 19.69 -32.86 27.49
C ILE A 14 19.03 -32.77 26.13
N ARG A 15 18.40 -33.85 25.64
CA ARG A 15 17.66 -33.83 24.37
C ARG A 15 16.33 -33.03 24.41
N LYS A 16 15.71 -32.88 25.57
CA LYS A 16 14.50 -32.04 25.70
C LYS A 16 14.83 -30.55 25.75
N GLU A 17 15.89 -30.18 26.43
CA GLU A 17 16.33 -28.76 26.48
C GLU A 17 16.81 -28.26 25.15
N ASP A 18 17.54 -29.05 24.36
CA ASP A 18 17.97 -28.67 23.01
C ASP A 18 16.81 -28.53 22.04
N ARG A 19 15.77 -29.37 22.11
CA ARG A 19 14.57 -29.22 21.30
C ARG A 19 13.75 -27.97 21.67
N VAL A 20 13.66 -27.65 22.97
CA VAL A 20 12.94 -26.43 23.40
C VAL A 20 13.70 -25.17 22.98
N ARG A 21 15.03 -25.19 23.00
CA ARG A 21 15.86 -24.08 22.54
C ARG A 21 15.78 -23.89 21.02
N GLU A 22 15.74 -24.96 20.22
CA GLU A 22 15.54 -24.87 18.77
C GLU A 22 14.12 -24.36 18.41
N THR A 23 13.09 -24.75 19.12
CA THR A 23 11.71 -24.31 18.86
C THR A 23 11.50 -22.83 19.25
N ILE A 24 12.10 -22.39 20.35
CA ILE A 24 12.00 -20.99 20.78
C ILE A 24 12.76 -20.04 19.84
N LEU A 25 13.89 -20.51 19.26
CA LEU A 25 14.67 -19.72 18.31
C LEU A 25 14.05 -19.67 16.90
N THR A 26 13.33 -20.71 16.49
CA THR A 26 12.69 -20.76 15.16
C THR A 26 11.37 -19.98 15.09
N GLU A 27 10.65 -19.80 16.18
CA GLU A 27 9.43 -18.98 16.20
C GLU A 27 9.69 -17.47 16.29
N LYS A 28 10.83 -17.05 16.86
CA LYS A 28 11.15 -15.61 17.01
C LYS A 28 11.86 -14.98 15.80
N PHE A 29 12.39 -15.76 14.86
CA PHE A 29 13.12 -15.23 13.70
C PHE A 29 12.68 -15.86 12.38
N LYS A 30 11.50 -15.47 11.88
CA LYS A 30 11.17 -15.64 10.46
C LYS A 30 11.84 -14.52 9.64
N ILE A 31 13.11 -14.68 9.35
CA ILE A 31 13.84 -13.83 8.40
C ILE A 31 14.38 -14.71 7.27
N GLY A 32 14.28 -14.20 6.05
CA GLY A 32 14.44 -14.92 4.79
C GLY A 32 15.70 -15.81 4.65
N GLY A 33 15.55 -16.86 3.87
CA GLY A 33 16.41 -18.05 3.76
C GLY A 33 17.90 -17.88 3.42
N LYS A 34 18.45 -16.68 3.27
CA LYS A 34 19.90 -16.44 3.11
C LYS A 34 20.62 -16.08 4.41
N SER A 35 19.90 -15.60 5.40
CA SER A 35 20.43 -15.20 6.71
C SER A 35 20.65 -16.38 7.65
N LEU A 36 19.81 -17.42 7.57
CA LEU A 36 19.84 -18.57 8.46
C LEU A 36 21.12 -19.40 8.35
N LYS A 37 21.72 -19.47 7.14
CA LYS A 37 22.96 -20.22 6.93
C LYS A 37 24.18 -19.53 7.54
N ARG A 38 24.21 -18.20 7.55
CA ARG A 38 25.27 -17.39 8.20
C ARG A 38 25.13 -17.38 9.72
N ILE A 39 23.92 -17.33 10.24
CA ILE A 39 23.66 -17.39 11.69
C ILE A 39 24.04 -18.77 12.25
N LYS A 40 23.75 -19.87 11.54
CA LYS A 40 24.21 -21.22 11.92
C LYS A 40 25.74 -21.36 11.91
N GLN A 41 26.41 -20.73 10.96
CA GLN A 41 27.87 -20.70 10.93
C GLN A 41 28.46 -19.89 12.08
N LEU A 42 27.83 -18.76 12.44
CA LEU A 42 28.26 -17.94 13.57
C LEU A 42 28.04 -18.63 14.92
N PHE A 43 26.89 -19.29 15.12
CA PHE A 43 26.65 -20.11 16.33
C PHE A 43 27.58 -21.28 16.43
N SER A 44 27.93 -21.93 15.33
CA SER A 44 28.97 -22.97 15.31
C SER A 44 30.33 -22.40 15.66
N PHE A 45 30.67 -21.20 15.20
CA PHE A 45 31.94 -20.55 15.50
C PHE A 45 32.01 -20.07 16.96
N VAL A 46 30.95 -19.49 17.51
CA VAL A 46 30.87 -19.11 18.94
C VAL A 46 30.88 -20.33 19.83
N LEU A 47 30.25 -21.43 19.44
CA LEU A 47 30.29 -22.70 20.21
C LEU A 47 31.66 -23.33 20.10
N ILE A 48 32.35 -23.25 18.99
CA ILE A 48 33.74 -23.69 18.81
C ILE A 48 34.68 -22.81 19.66
N CYS A 49 34.49 -21.50 19.68
CA CYS A 49 35.27 -20.61 20.55
C CYS A 49 35.02 -20.87 22.02
N ALA A 50 33.78 -21.15 22.43
CA ALA A 50 33.44 -21.50 23.81
C ALA A 50 33.99 -22.86 24.20
N THR A 51 33.99 -23.85 23.30
CA THR A 51 34.61 -25.16 23.51
C THR A 51 36.12 -25.08 23.51
N VAL A 52 36.73 -24.28 22.66
CA VAL A 52 38.18 -24.05 22.65
C VAL A 52 38.64 -23.31 23.90
N LEU A 53 37.87 -22.32 24.40
CA LEU A 53 38.14 -21.66 25.67
C LEU A 53 37.89 -22.58 26.90
N GLY A 54 36.90 -23.49 26.80
CA GLY A 54 36.65 -24.51 27.82
C GLY A 54 37.68 -25.64 27.86
N THR A 55 38.22 -26.00 26.68
CA THR A 55 39.29 -27.04 26.61
C THR A 55 40.67 -26.48 26.93
N LEU A 56 40.88 -25.19 26.82
CA LEU A 56 42.13 -24.54 27.31
C LEU A 56 42.22 -24.50 28.85
N SER A 57 41.14 -24.73 29.59
CA SER A 57 41.16 -24.88 31.04
C SER A 57 41.55 -26.30 31.50
N VAL A 58 41.64 -27.30 30.63
CA VAL A 58 41.95 -28.69 30.95
C VAL A 58 43.42 -29.07 30.63
N TYR A 59 44.12 -28.25 29.84
CA TYR A 59 45.56 -28.40 29.56
C TYR A 59 46.34 -27.17 30.02
N ALA A 60 46.29 -26.85 31.30
CA ALA A 60 47.19 -25.88 31.90
C ALA A 60 48.51 -26.54 32.25
N GLN A 61 49.39 -26.72 31.30
CA GLN A 61 50.81 -26.49 31.55
C GLN A 61 50.98 -24.97 31.60
N GLU A 62 51.62 -24.49 32.67
CA GLU A 62 51.87 -23.07 32.89
C GLU A 62 52.28 -22.32 31.63
N PRO A 63 51.55 -21.31 31.19
CA PRO A 63 51.99 -20.47 30.08
C PRO A 63 53.14 -19.59 30.55
N LYS A 64 54.18 -19.61 29.79
CA LYS A 64 55.34 -18.74 29.95
C LYS A 64 54.97 -17.32 29.65
N ASP A 65 54.28 -16.59 29.97
CA ASP A 65 53.89 -15.19 29.85
C ASP A 65 52.38 -15.00 29.53
N PRO A 66 51.67 -14.18 30.29
CA PRO A 66 50.34 -13.77 29.91
C PRO A 66 50.40 -12.88 28.65
N PRO A 67 49.39 -12.96 27.74
CA PRO A 67 49.35 -12.17 26.54
C PRO A 67 49.53 -10.67 26.86
N SER A 68 50.36 -10.00 26.06
CA SER A 68 50.64 -8.60 26.17
C SER A 68 49.40 -7.72 26.15
N VAL A 69 49.47 -6.52 26.64
CA VAL A 69 48.33 -5.56 26.60
C VAL A 69 47.94 -5.26 25.17
N GLU A 70 48.90 -5.26 24.22
CA GLU A 70 48.65 -5.07 22.78
C GLU A 70 47.88 -6.23 22.17
N GLU A 71 48.23 -7.50 22.53
CA GLU A 71 47.49 -8.68 22.05
C GLU A 71 46.05 -8.71 22.56
N LYS A 72 45.82 -8.27 23.81
CA LYS A 72 44.45 -8.14 24.36
C LYS A 72 43.63 -7.02 23.71
N LEU A 73 44.28 -5.92 23.34
CA LEU A 73 43.62 -4.81 22.61
C LEU A 73 43.27 -5.22 21.19
N GLN A 74 44.18 -5.93 20.49
CA GLN A 74 43.94 -6.45 19.17
C GLN A 74 42.77 -7.46 19.16
N MET A 75 42.75 -8.36 20.11
CA MET A 75 41.66 -9.34 20.27
C MET A 75 40.30 -8.65 20.54
N ALA A 76 40.27 -7.52 21.25
CA ALA A 76 39.07 -6.74 21.49
C ALA A 76 38.61 -5.96 20.25
N GLU A 77 39.54 -5.50 19.40
CA GLU A 77 39.22 -4.86 18.12
C GLU A 77 38.72 -5.88 17.11
N ASP A 78 39.33 -7.04 16.99
CA ASP A 78 38.86 -8.13 16.12
C ASP A 78 37.42 -8.56 16.48
N ILE A 79 37.09 -8.64 17.79
CA ILE A 79 35.73 -8.93 18.25
C ILE A 79 34.77 -7.79 17.88
N ARG A 80 35.17 -6.53 17.97
CA ARG A 80 34.36 -5.38 17.57
C ARG A 80 34.11 -5.36 16.06
N GLU A 81 35.07 -5.74 15.25
CA GLU A 81 34.95 -5.81 13.80
C GLU A 81 33.99 -6.92 13.38
N ILE A 82 34.10 -8.10 13.98
CA ILE A 82 33.17 -9.21 13.79
C ILE A 82 31.73 -8.81 14.17
N LEU A 83 31.54 -8.09 15.26
CA LEU A 83 30.20 -7.61 15.69
C LEU A 83 29.63 -6.55 14.73
N ARG A 84 30.46 -5.70 14.11
CA ARG A 84 30.03 -4.78 13.05
C ARG A 84 29.63 -5.50 11.77
N GLU A 85 30.39 -6.50 11.34
CA GLU A 85 30.07 -7.28 10.13
C GLU A 85 28.80 -8.10 10.26
N VAL A 86 28.45 -8.51 11.47
CA VAL A 86 27.25 -9.32 11.73
C VAL A 86 25.98 -8.45 11.87
N GLY A 87 26.10 -7.11 11.87
CA GLY A 87 24.96 -6.20 11.97
C GLY A 87 24.24 -6.27 13.33
N VAL A 88 24.91 -6.78 14.37
CA VAL A 88 24.49 -6.57 15.74
C VAL A 88 24.89 -5.14 16.05
N GLY A 89 23.92 -4.24 16.00
CA GLY A 89 24.12 -2.84 16.34
C GLY A 89 24.86 -2.78 17.67
N THR A 90 25.95 -2.02 17.68
CA THR A 90 26.59 -1.59 18.92
C THR A 90 25.47 -1.08 19.81
N VAL A 91 25.32 -1.64 20.99
CA VAL A 91 24.54 -1.00 22.04
C VAL A 91 25.29 0.27 22.35
N GLU A 92 25.01 1.33 21.57
CA GLU A 92 25.40 2.69 21.90
C GLU A 92 24.66 3.05 23.19
N GLY A 93 25.39 3.16 24.28
CA GLY A 93 24.84 3.56 25.57
C GLY A 93 25.54 3.02 26.77
N TYR A 94 26.61 2.23 26.63
CA TYR A 94 27.61 2.10 27.68
C TYR A 94 28.68 3.16 27.38
N GLU A 95 28.42 4.39 27.81
CA GLU A 95 29.53 5.23 28.24
C GLU A 95 30.21 4.44 29.34
N GLU A 96 31.41 3.89 29.08
CA GLU A 96 32.32 3.46 30.11
C GLU A 96 32.41 4.67 31.03
N ILE A 97 31.91 4.51 32.27
CA ILE A 97 32.31 5.39 33.37
C ILE A 97 33.83 5.44 33.24
N PRO A 98 34.46 6.62 33.09
CA PRO A 98 35.90 6.67 33.07
C PRO A 98 36.37 5.96 34.34
N ARG A 99 36.78 4.71 34.25
CA ARG A 99 37.62 4.13 35.26
C ARG A 99 38.74 5.15 35.34
N ALA A 100 38.85 5.84 36.51
CA ALA A 100 40.03 6.54 36.80
C ALA A 100 41.14 5.60 36.34
N GLU A 101 41.94 6.04 35.35
CA GLU A 101 43.00 5.25 34.80
C GLU A 101 43.79 4.75 35.99
N PHE A 102 43.53 3.51 36.41
CA PHE A 102 44.44 2.81 37.30
C PHE A 102 45.64 2.56 36.38
N ALA A 103 46.48 3.59 36.29
CA ALA A 103 47.76 3.45 35.64
C ALA A 103 48.42 2.20 36.27
N ALA A 104 48.59 1.20 35.42
CA ALA A 104 49.20 -0.06 35.79
C ALA A 104 50.39 0.25 36.65
N LYS A 105 50.30 -0.16 37.95
CA LYS A 105 51.35 -0.06 38.96
C LYS A 105 52.17 1.27 38.91
N SER A 106 51.58 2.40 39.21
CA SER A 106 52.34 3.62 39.41
C SER A 106 53.12 3.46 40.71
N THR A 107 54.45 3.59 40.63
CA THR A 107 55.32 3.61 41.79
C THR A 107 55.52 5.07 42.14
N ILE A 108 55.23 5.43 43.36
CA ILE A 108 55.49 6.78 43.87
C ILE A 108 56.64 6.73 44.88
N TYR A 109 57.34 7.85 45.04
CA TYR A 109 58.24 8.03 46.11
C TYR A 109 57.55 8.80 47.28
N ALA A 110 57.35 8.11 48.41
CA ALA A 110 56.67 8.66 49.57
C ALA A 110 57.72 9.29 50.53
N GLN A 111 57.43 10.44 51.02
CA GLN A 111 58.29 11.21 51.91
C GLN A 111 57.47 12.01 52.94
N VAL A 112 58.15 12.49 53.98
CA VAL A 112 57.59 13.45 54.93
C VAL A 112 57.62 14.82 54.23
N LEU A 113 56.45 15.44 54.03
CA LEU A 113 56.33 16.79 53.46
C LEU A 113 56.60 17.84 54.54
N GLU A 114 56.13 17.57 55.74
CA GLU A 114 56.33 18.45 56.89
C GLU A 114 56.37 17.61 58.19
N ALA A 115 57.36 17.80 59.06
CA ALA A 115 57.49 17.04 60.30
C ALA A 115 56.78 17.79 61.43
N ASN A 116 56.23 17.01 62.38
CA ASN A 116 55.62 17.52 63.62
C ASN A 116 54.46 18.51 63.41
N VAL A 117 53.52 18.14 62.45
CA VAL A 117 52.29 18.92 62.19
C VAL A 117 51.29 18.86 63.33
N GLY A 118 51.45 17.88 64.24
CA GLY A 118 50.70 17.72 65.48
C GLY A 118 51.17 16.49 66.25
N ALA A 119 50.81 16.36 67.50
CA ALA A 119 51.09 15.22 68.34
C ALA A 119 49.78 14.50 68.66
N ILE A 120 49.77 13.19 68.51
CA ILE A 120 48.72 12.29 68.98
C ILE A 120 49.38 11.28 69.90
N ASP A 121 49.02 11.28 71.19
CA ASP A 121 49.47 10.30 72.12
C ASP A 121 48.67 9.01 71.97
N ILE A 122 49.31 8.00 71.45
CA ILE A 122 48.77 6.67 71.26
C ILE A 122 49.54 5.69 72.16
N VAL A 123 48.85 4.97 73.08
CA VAL A 123 49.45 4.07 74.02
C VAL A 123 49.04 2.67 73.75
N ASP A 124 50.01 1.70 73.61
CA ASP A 124 49.74 0.27 73.43
C ASP A 124 49.77 -0.43 74.81
N TYR A 125 48.68 -1.04 75.24
CA TYR A 125 48.59 -1.75 76.50
C TYR A 125 48.69 -3.26 76.38
N ASN A 126 48.85 -3.82 75.15
CA ASN A 126 48.76 -5.27 74.98
C ASN A 126 47.54 -5.90 75.67
N GLN A 127 46.41 -5.19 75.63
CA GLN A 127 45.14 -5.61 76.24
C GLN A 127 44.16 -5.94 75.13
N THR A 128 43.18 -6.84 75.43
CA THR A 128 42.14 -7.20 74.54
C THR A 128 40.89 -6.41 74.88
N ALA A 129 40.20 -5.79 73.82
CA ALA A 129 38.94 -5.14 74.01
C ALA A 129 37.83 -6.16 74.42
N PRO A 130 36.67 -5.70 74.92
CA PRO A 130 35.55 -6.59 75.26
C PRO A 130 35.04 -7.47 74.13
N ASP A 131 35.28 -7.08 72.93
CA ASP A 131 34.91 -7.81 71.68
C ASP A 131 36.01 -8.80 71.19
N GLY A 132 37.11 -8.93 71.97
CA GLY A 132 38.23 -9.82 71.68
C GLY A 132 39.31 -9.22 70.80
N THR A 133 39.19 -7.96 70.39
CA THR A 133 40.18 -7.32 69.56
C THR A 133 41.38 -6.81 70.39
N PRO A 134 42.65 -6.98 69.89
CA PRO A 134 43.81 -6.47 70.67
C PRO A 134 43.84 -4.93 70.69
N TRP A 135 44.12 -4.35 71.79
CA TRP A 135 44.35 -2.96 71.96
C TRP A 135 45.78 -2.58 71.58
N VAL A 136 45.98 -1.60 70.74
CA VAL A 136 47.28 -1.04 70.38
C VAL A 136 47.44 0.30 71.06
N ILE A 137 48.45 0.49 71.84
CA ILE A 137 48.79 1.74 72.49
C ILE A 137 50.14 2.19 71.96
N LEU A 138 50.17 3.32 71.29
CA LEU A 138 51.40 3.95 70.81
C LEU A 138 51.71 5.13 71.74
N GLU A 139 52.90 5.14 72.28
CA GLU A 139 53.41 6.23 73.16
C GLU A 139 53.78 7.40 72.25
N HIS A 140 53.34 8.61 72.59
CA HIS A 140 53.70 9.91 72.06
C HIS A 140 54.11 9.91 70.56
N TRP A 141 53.17 9.99 69.69
CA TRP A 141 53.41 9.98 68.25
C TRP A 141 53.28 11.39 67.67
N ASN A 142 54.44 11.92 67.13
CA ASN A 142 54.42 13.13 66.35
C ASN A 142 54.02 12.82 64.93
N GLU A 143 52.85 13.30 64.53
CA GLU A 143 52.37 13.12 63.18
C GLU A 143 53.15 14.03 62.22
N GLY A 144 53.62 13.43 61.14
CA GLY A 144 54.19 14.14 59.99
C GLY A 144 53.20 14.20 58.86
N ARG A 145 53.19 15.31 58.10
CA ARG A 145 52.45 15.41 56.87
C ARG A 145 53.16 14.59 55.81
N LEU A 146 52.50 13.53 55.31
CA LEU A 146 53.06 12.60 54.36
C LEU A 146 52.63 12.92 53.00
N GLY A 147 53.43 12.62 51.95
CA GLY A 147 53.05 12.83 50.56
C GLY A 147 54.03 12.27 49.57
N THR A 148 53.76 12.54 48.30
CA THR A 148 54.63 12.20 47.21
C THR A 148 55.74 13.22 47.00
N SER A 149 56.76 12.89 46.21
CA SER A 149 57.80 13.84 45.81
C SER A 149 57.27 15.07 45.06
N ASN A 150 56.05 15.00 44.49
CA ASN A 150 55.39 16.13 43.84
C ASN A 150 54.50 16.97 44.78
N GLY A 151 54.57 16.67 46.14
CA GLY A 151 53.80 17.42 47.14
C GLY A 151 52.34 17.01 47.27
N GLU A 152 51.92 15.90 46.65
CA GLU A 152 50.58 15.39 46.81
C GLU A 152 50.45 14.70 48.17
N GLU A 153 49.38 15.00 48.93
CA GLU A 153 49.18 14.48 50.26
C GLU A 153 48.79 12.99 50.28
N LEU A 154 49.37 12.24 51.19
CA LEU A 154 49.05 10.85 51.43
C LEU A 154 48.69 10.66 52.87
N TYR A 155 47.78 9.79 53.20
CA TYR A 155 47.29 9.50 54.50
C TYR A 155 47.75 8.12 54.99
N CYS A 156 48.15 8.07 56.19
CA CYS A 156 48.49 6.78 56.85
C CYS A 156 47.26 5.90 56.94
N ALA A 157 47.37 4.69 56.43
CA ALA A 157 46.30 3.69 56.47
C ALA A 157 46.50 2.69 57.65
N ASN A 158 47.66 2.67 58.30
CA ASN A 158 47.93 1.84 59.44
C ASN A 158 48.87 2.54 60.48
N PRO A 159 48.31 3.11 61.54
CA PRO A 159 49.08 3.83 62.57
C PRO A 159 50.01 2.93 63.39
N THR A 160 49.85 1.62 63.33
CA THR A 160 50.67 0.66 64.12
C THR A 160 52.00 0.35 63.43
N VAL A 161 52.22 0.85 62.23
CA VAL A 161 53.45 0.66 61.45
C VAL A 161 54.15 1.98 61.23
N SER A 162 55.41 2.09 61.66
CA SER A 162 56.20 3.29 61.47
C SER A 162 56.43 3.63 60.01
N PHE A 163 56.37 4.94 59.72
CA PHE A 163 56.64 5.42 58.38
C PHE A 163 58.11 5.20 57.96
N ARG A 164 58.30 4.78 56.70
CA ARG A 164 59.62 4.73 56.07
C ARG A 164 59.48 5.40 54.66
N ALA A 165 60.29 6.40 54.44
CA ALA A 165 60.37 7.04 53.13
C ALA A 165 60.86 6.04 52.06
N GLY A 166 60.38 6.14 50.84
CA GLY A 166 60.78 5.25 49.75
C GLY A 166 59.73 5.03 48.74
N TYR A 167 60.05 4.15 47.76
CA TYR A 167 59.18 3.78 46.70
C TYR A 167 58.07 2.86 47.23
N LYS A 168 56.85 3.22 46.84
CA LYS A 168 55.66 2.46 47.14
C LYS A 168 54.82 2.21 45.88
N THR A 169 54.17 1.07 45.77
CA THR A 169 53.37 0.64 44.64
C THR A 169 51.90 0.91 44.91
N ALA A 170 51.21 1.53 43.96
CA ALA A 170 49.76 1.80 44.06
C ALA A 170 48.95 0.53 43.85
N VAL A 171 47.94 0.33 44.69
CA VAL A 171 46.98 -0.76 44.63
C VAL A 171 45.59 -0.17 44.89
N ASP A 172 44.58 -0.67 44.20
CA ASP A 172 43.19 -0.26 44.39
C ASP A 172 42.77 -0.60 45.83
N ALA A 173 42.23 0.38 46.56
CA ALA A 173 41.73 0.21 47.91
C ALA A 173 40.55 -0.83 47.95
N ALA A 174 39.83 -1.02 46.85
CA ALA A 174 38.78 -2.01 46.74
C ALA A 174 39.27 -3.47 46.94
N LYS A 175 40.59 -3.72 46.86
CA LYS A 175 41.23 -4.97 47.26
C LYS A 175 41.10 -5.28 48.74
N TYR A 176 41.05 -4.23 49.56
CA TYR A 176 41.07 -4.35 51.03
C TYR A 176 39.79 -3.90 51.71
N TYR A 177 39.05 -2.97 51.06
CA TYR A 177 37.87 -2.33 51.63
C TYR A 177 36.65 -2.45 50.73
N ASN A 178 35.50 -2.58 51.29
CA ASN A 178 34.27 -2.57 50.56
C ASN A 178 33.93 -1.15 50.05
N LYS A 179 33.01 -1.09 49.08
CA LYS A 179 32.58 0.17 48.43
C LYS A 179 32.08 1.21 49.46
N ALA A 180 31.32 0.76 50.49
CA ALA A 180 30.75 1.67 51.48
C ALA A 180 31.85 2.36 52.32
N THR A 181 32.92 1.63 52.67
CA THR A 181 34.09 2.18 53.39
C THR A 181 34.78 3.25 52.57
N ILE A 182 35.03 2.99 51.28
CA ILE A 182 35.67 3.95 50.37
C ILE A 182 34.82 5.22 50.24
N GLN A 183 33.50 5.02 50.04
CA GLN A 183 32.53 6.13 49.96
C GLN A 183 32.44 6.93 51.24
N MET A 184 32.57 6.28 52.39
CA MET A 184 32.50 6.96 53.66
C MET A 184 33.70 7.91 53.86
N ILE A 185 34.92 7.47 53.51
CA ILE A 185 36.12 8.31 53.57
C ILE A 185 35.98 9.52 52.60
N ALA A 186 35.52 9.26 51.38
CA ALA A 186 35.28 10.34 50.44
C ALA A 186 34.22 11.35 50.94
N ALA A 187 33.17 10.85 51.61
CA ALA A 187 32.16 11.70 52.22
C ALA A 187 32.68 12.54 53.40
N MET A 188 33.55 11.96 54.22
CA MET A 188 34.20 12.68 55.28
C MET A 188 35.12 13.80 54.77
N PHE A 189 35.91 13.50 53.73
CA PHE A 189 36.76 14.49 53.07
C PHE A 189 35.93 15.64 52.48
N TYR A 190 34.84 15.28 51.73
CA TYR A 190 33.93 16.27 51.19
C TYR A 190 33.30 17.14 52.26
N TYR A 191 32.81 16.52 53.36
CA TYR A 191 32.26 17.28 54.50
C TYR A 191 33.23 18.30 55.03
N TYR A 192 34.47 17.87 55.29
CA TYR A 192 35.50 18.73 55.79
C TYR A 192 35.76 19.91 54.83
N ASP A 193 36.03 19.63 53.59
CA ASP A 193 36.35 20.62 52.58
C ASP A 193 35.24 21.65 52.35
N HIS A 194 33.98 21.28 52.56
CA HIS A 194 32.82 22.15 52.24
C HIS A 194 32.15 22.78 53.48
N TYR A 195 32.23 22.16 54.63
CA TYR A 195 31.49 22.58 55.82
C TYR A 195 32.39 22.89 57.04
N ALA A 196 33.53 22.28 57.10
CA ALA A 196 34.40 22.39 58.29
C ALA A 196 35.74 23.02 57.99
N CYS A 197 36.20 23.10 56.75
CA CYS A 197 37.45 23.67 56.36
C CYS A 197 37.50 25.15 56.72
N SER A 198 38.40 25.52 57.61
CA SER A 198 38.56 26.89 58.02
C SER A 198 39.49 27.71 57.12
N GLY A 199 40.22 27.08 56.20
CA GLY A 199 41.24 27.71 55.35
C GLY A 199 42.38 28.35 56.13
N ILE A 200 42.51 28.10 57.46
CA ILE A 200 43.38 28.79 58.36
C ILE A 200 44.71 28.05 58.54
N ASN A 201 44.75 26.72 58.49
CA ASN A 201 45.94 25.93 58.73
C ASN A 201 45.95 24.62 57.96
N SER A 202 46.85 24.47 57.02
CA SER A 202 46.99 23.26 56.20
C SER A 202 47.32 21.99 56.98
N ASN A 203 47.99 22.16 58.09
CA ASN A 203 48.32 21.04 58.97
C ASN A 203 47.11 20.52 59.72
N TYR A 204 46.19 21.39 60.17
CA TYR A 204 44.92 20.97 60.73
C TYR A 204 44.01 20.26 59.71
N ASP A 205 44.02 20.77 58.50
CA ASP A 205 43.25 20.16 57.39
C ASP A 205 43.75 18.71 57.10
N TYR A 206 45.08 18.56 57.04
CA TYR A 206 45.71 17.25 56.92
C TYR A 206 45.37 16.32 58.09
N LEU A 207 45.53 16.80 59.36
CA LEU A 207 45.24 16.00 60.55
C LEU A 207 43.77 15.57 60.60
N PHE A 208 42.82 16.42 60.21
CA PHE A 208 41.41 16.05 60.13
C PHE A 208 41.20 14.90 59.15
N LYS A 209 41.72 15.02 57.96
CA LYS A 209 41.57 13.96 56.91
C LYS A 209 42.29 12.69 57.35
N GLN A 210 43.47 12.79 57.98
CA GLN A 210 44.19 11.64 58.54
C GLN A 210 43.36 10.93 59.62
N CYS A 211 42.81 11.66 60.54
CA CYS A 211 41.92 11.09 61.57
C CYS A 211 40.62 10.53 60.99
N ALA A 212 40.07 11.12 59.97
CA ALA A 212 38.90 10.61 59.28
C ALA A 212 39.17 9.24 58.59
N VAL A 213 40.36 9.11 57.94
CA VAL A 213 40.80 7.80 57.38
C VAL A 213 40.85 6.75 58.50
N TRP A 214 41.59 7.01 59.61
CA TRP A 214 41.71 6.07 60.70
C TRP A 214 40.38 5.71 61.32
N TRP A 215 39.49 6.66 61.54
CA TRP A 215 38.16 6.36 62.12
C TRP A 215 37.36 5.44 61.24
N VAL A 216 37.21 5.76 59.93
CA VAL A 216 36.44 4.96 59.04
C VAL A 216 37.05 3.57 58.84
N LEU A 217 38.38 3.47 58.70
CA LEU A 217 39.04 2.18 58.58
C LEU A 217 38.96 1.32 59.85
N ASN A 218 39.04 1.92 60.99
CA ASN A 218 38.90 1.21 62.28
C ASN A 218 37.47 0.66 62.43
N GLU A 219 36.41 1.43 62.09
CA GLU A 219 35.04 0.93 62.12
C GLU A 219 34.79 -0.20 61.09
N ALA A 220 35.44 -0.13 59.94
CA ALA A 220 35.16 -1.07 58.81
C ALA A 220 35.85 -2.43 58.98
N HIS A 221 37.05 -2.44 59.60
CA HIS A 221 37.90 -3.64 59.59
C HIS A 221 38.40 -4.15 60.90
N HIS A 222 38.24 -3.38 61.99
CA HIS A 222 38.94 -3.68 63.26
C HIS A 222 40.42 -3.96 63.03
N TRP A 223 41.02 -3.38 61.95
CA TRP A 223 42.34 -3.74 61.42
C TRP A 223 43.46 -3.37 62.36
N TYR A 224 43.22 -2.40 63.24
CA TYR A 224 44.19 -1.95 64.21
C TYR A 224 43.88 -2.35 65.65
N GLY A 225 42.92 -3.26 65.85
CA GLY A 225 42.30 -3.39 67.10
C GLY A 225 41.71 -2.09 67.64
N ASN A 226 41.37 -1.99 68.86
CA ASN A 226 40.97 -0.69 69.41
C ASN A 226 42.21 0.16 69.60
N VAL A 227 42.49 1.10 68.64
CA VAL A 227 43.51 2.11 68.79
C VAL A 227 43.04 3.01 69.95
N VAL A 228 43.76 2.97 71.05
CA VAL A 228 43.47 3.76 72.23
C VAL A 228 44.33 5.00 72.18
N ILE A 229 43.73 6.17 72.34
CA ILE A 229 44.42 7.43 72.49
C ILE A 229 44.40 7.82 73.95
N GLU A 230 45.59 8.11 74.51
CA GLU A 230 45.72 8.71 75.82
C GLU A 230 45.53 10.19 75.73
N THR A 231 44.54 10.75 76.39
CA THR A 231 44.36 12.20 76.49
C THR A 231 45.20 12.69 77.66
N GLY A 232 45.52 13.98 77.67
CA GLY A 232 46.31 14.61 78.79
C GLY A 232 45.72 14.42 80.14
N ASN A 233 44.58 13.74 80.32
CA ASN A 233 43.95 13.38 81.59
C ASN A 233 44.00 11.85 81.85
N ASN A 234 44.85 11.12 81.14
CA ASN A 234 45.00 9.66 81.27
C ASN A 234 43.72 8.86 81.03
N VAL A 235 42.81 9.39 80.27
CA VAL A 235 41.62 8.65 79.82
C VAL A 235 41.91 7.92 78.53
N LYS A 236 41.91 6.62 78.57
CA LYS A 236 42.09 5.75 77.38
C LYS A 236 40.77 5.48 76.71
N CYS A 237 40.68 5.75 75.40
CA CYS A 237 39.48 5.47 74.62
C CYS A 237 39.82 5.03 73.18
N ASN A 238 38.89 4.41 72.56
CA ASN A 238 38.98 4.09 71.13
C ASN A 238 39.18 5.40 70.31
N LEU A 239 40.09 5.38 69.37
CA LEU A 239 40.39 6.54 68.50
C LEU A 239 39.13 7.18 67.92
N GLY A 240 38.21 6.38 67.42
CA GLY A 240 36.96 6.90 66.85
C GLY A 240 36.13 7.61 67.92
N HIS A 241 35.98 6.99 69.10
CA HIS A 241 35.25 7.61 70.21
C HIS A 241 35.93 8.90 70.71
N TRP A 242 37.25 8.90 70.81
CA TRP A 242 38.03 10.10 71.22
C TRP A 242 37.89 11.23 70.21
N LEU A 243 37.98 10.95 68.92
CA LEU A 243 37.77 11.94 67.84
C LEU A 243 36.36 12.52 67.89
N ALA A 244 35.36 11.66 68.13
CA ALA A 244 33.99 12.13 68.28
C ALA A 244 33.74 13.00 69.50
N THR A 245 34.43 12.76 70.61
CA THR A 245 34.16 13.40 71.93
C THR A 245 35.11 14.54 72.21
N HIS A 246 36.36 14.54 71.69
CA HIS A 246 37.42 15.46 72.19
C HIS A 246 37.99 16.39 71.09
N LYS A 247 37.84 16.11 69.79
CA LYS A 247 38.57 16.90 68.79
C LYS A 247 37.72 17.77 67.89
N SER A 248 36.55 17.91 68.08
CA SER A 248 35.73 18.91 67.50
C SER A 248 34.35 18.41 67.07
N GLU A 249 33.43 19.27 67.24
CA GLU A 249 32.13 19.19 66.70
C GLU A 249 32.14 18.78 65.20
N TYR A 250 33.14 19.25 64.43
CA TYR A 250 33.31 18.98 63.00
C TYR A 250 33.58 17.52 62.67
N MET A 251 34.35 16.76 63.49
CA MET A 251 34.62 15.34 63.26
C MET A 251 33.40 14.50 63.50
N ALA A 252 32.70 14.72 64.63
CA ALA A 252 31.47 14.00 64.96
C ALA A 252 30.33 14.33 63.97
N ASN A 253 30.17 15.61 63.62
CA ASN A 253 29.22 16.10 62.67
C ASN A 253 29.54 15.54 61.24
N GLY A 254 30.83 15.50 60.88
CA GLY A 254 31.30 14.96 59.60
C GLY A 254 30.94 13.46 59.48
N MET A 255 31.15 12.68 60.49
CA MET A 255 30.78 11.25 60.50
C MET A 255 29.28 11.08 60.43
N ALA A 256 28.50 11.86 61.18
CA ALA A 256 27.06 11.84 61.13
C ALA A 256 26.53 12.22 59.75
N TRP A 257 27.12 13.20 59.10
CA TRP A 257 26.78 13.61 57.71
C TRP A 257 27.19 12.55 56.70
N ALA A 258 28.41 11.99 56.81
CA ALA A 258 28.92 10.98 55.92
C ALA A 258 28.05 9.71 55.95
N ARG A 259 27.59 9.24 57.10
CA ARG A 259 26.69 8.12 57.27
C ARG A 259 25.35 8.31 56.56
N LYS A 260 24.88 9.56 56.42
CA LYS A 260 23.64 9.90 55.64
C LYS A 260 23.87 10.03 54.17
N ASN A 261 25.10 10.35 53.76
CA ASN A 261 25.35 10.83 52.37
C ASN A 261 26.38 10.01 51.59
N TYR A 262 27.09 9.04 52.21
CA TYR A 262 28.14 8.26 51.52
C TYR A 262 27.67 7.57 50.26
N GLN A 263 26.43 7.13 50.20
CA GLN A 263 25.85 6.50 49.02
C GLN A 263 25.81 7.41 47.80
N TYR A 264 25.92 8.73 47.96
CA TYR A 264 25.91 9.72 46.86
C TYR A 264 27.31 9.97 46.26
N PHE A 265 28.33 9.23 46.77
CA PHE A 265 29.69 9.22 46.23
C PHE A 265 29.91 7.94 45.38
N GLN A 266 29.17 7.82 44.29
CA GLN A 266 29.22 6.61 43.45
C GLN A 266 30.56 6.40 42.75
N ASP A 267 31.28 7.48 42.47
CA ASP A 267 32.61 7.54 41.89
C ASP A 267 33.74 7.64 42.91
N ALA A 268 33.45 7.34 44.19
CA ALA A 268 34.48 7.31 45.24
C ALA A 268 35.55 6.27 44.92
N TYR A 269 36.80 6.69 45.15
CA TYR A 269 37.95 5.83 44.95
C TYR A 269 38.92 5.90 46.13
N GLY A 270 39.70 4.88 46.31
CA GLY A 270 40.82 4.83 47.22
C GLY A 270 42.01 4.15 46.54
N ILE A 271 43.19 4.68 46.76
CA ILE A 271 44.45 4.10 46.31
C ILE A 271 45.28 3.80 47.53
N MET A 272 45.69 2.56 47.71
CA MET A 272 46.62 2.12 48.73
C MET A 272 48.02 2.09 48.13
N TYR A 273 49.02 2.59 48.87
CA TYR A 273 50.41 2.59 48.46
C TYR A 273 51.21 1.63 49.37
N GLU A 274 51.55 0.47 48.82
CA GLU A 274 52.23 -0.64 49.52
C GLU A 274 53.74 -0.58 49.31
N GLY A 275 54.53 -0.97 50.37
CA GLY A 275 55.97 -1.02 50.33
C GLY A 275 56.55 -1.12 51.73
N ALA A 276 57.86 -0.81 51.91
CA ALA A 276 58.49 -0.86 53.20
C ALA A 276 57.88 0.20 54.16
N GLY A 277 57.61 -0.21 55.39
CA GLY A 277 56.98 0.62 56.43
C GLY A 277 55.50 0.76 56.28
N GLN A 278 54.93 1.83 56.84
CA GLN A 278 53.54 2.14 56.93
C GLN A 278 52.85 2.17 55.55
N PRO A 279 51.69 1.48 55.35
CA PRO A 279 50.89 1.63 54.13
C PRO A 279 50.28 3.04 54.13
N LEU A 280 50.33 3.67 52.98
CA LEU A 280 49.73 5.00 52.73
C LEU A 280 48.52 4.89 51.87
N SER A 281 47.70 5.93 51.86
CA SER A 281 46.45 5.96 51.05
C SER A 281 46.12 7.33 50.51
N LYS A 282 45.38 7.34 49.43
CA LYS A 282 44.75 8.53 48.79
C LYS A 282 43.29 8.22 48.54
N TRP A 283 42.43 9.16 48.82
CA TRP A 283 41.00 9.02 48.69
C TRP A 283 40.36 10.20 48.02
N GLY A 284 39.26 9.99 47.33
CA GLY A 284 38.47 11.01 46.69
C GLY A 284 37.11 10.50 46.20
N GLY A 285 36.33 11.44 45.70
CA GLY A 285 34.98 11.17 45.16
C GLY A 285 34.19 12.44 45.02
N THR A 286 33.12 12.41 44.24
CA THR A 286 32.27 13.57 44.00
C THR A 286 30.89 13.35 44.65
N TYR A 287 30.39 14.36 45.34
CA TYR A 287 29.04 14.35 45.92
C TYR A 287 28.02 14.66 44.84
N LYS A 288 27.19 13.69 44.51
CA LYS A 288 26.18 13.77 43.44
C LYS A 288 24.81 13.32 43.98
N PRO A 289 24.10 14.17 44.76
CA PRO A 289 22.79 13.79 45.33
C PRO A 289 21.67 13.73 44.28
N PHE A 290 21.95 14.18 43.05
CA PHE A 290 21.03 14.14 41.92
C PHE A 290 21.47 13.06 40.94
N GLY A 291 20.49 12.44 40.32
CA GLY A 291 20.67 11.66 39.11
C GLY A 291 19.91 12.28 37.95
N THR A 292 19.99 11.68 36.81
CA THR A 292 19.27 12.14 35.61
C THR A 292 18.31 11.08 35.13
N VAL A 293 17.28 11.54 34.43
CA VAL A 293 16.38 10.67 33.68
C VAL A 293 16.28 11.15 32.25
N ARG A 294 16.29 10.19 31.33
CA ARG A 294 16.02 10.35 29.90
C ARG A 294 14.98 9.32 29.47
N LEU A 295 14.17 9.67 28.50
CA LEU A 295 13.18 8.78 27.91
C LEU A 295 13.59 8.46 26.48
N LYS A 296 13.40 7.19 26.09
CA LYS A 296 13.40 6.73 24.71
C LYS A 296 11.99 6.35 24.32
N LYS A 297 11.54 6.87 23.19
CA LYS A 297 10.25 6.58 22.61
C LYS A 297 10.45 5.82 21.31
N GLU A 298 9.66 4.79 21.08
CA GLU A 298 9.69 4.00 19.86
C GLU A 298 8.27 3.83 19.30
N SER A 299 8.16 3.40 18.06
CA SER A 299 6.89 3.03 17.46
C SER A 299 6.58 1.58 17.75
N ALA A 300 5.38 1.29 18.24
CA ALA A 300 4.89 -0.08 18.41
C ALA A 300 4.66 -0.81 17.08
N ASN A 301 4.56 -0.07 15.94
CA ASN A 301 4.42 -0.66 14.61
C ASN A 301 5.37 0.02 13.59
N PRO A 302 6.68 -0.30 13.61
CA PRO A 302 7.66 0.27 12.70
C PRO A 302 7.38 -0.02 11.22
N SER A 303 6.69 -1.12 10.91
CA SER A 303 6.35 -1.48 9.52
C SER A 303 5.43 -0.46 8.83
N VAL A 304 4.71 0.33 9.61
CA VAL A 304 3.80 1.38 9.17
C VAL A 304 4.45 2.75 9.18
N THR A 305 5.28 3.01 10.22
CA THR A 305 5.78 4.36 10.49
C THR A 305 7.14 4.65 9.90
N THR A 306 7.96 3.60 9.61
CA THR A 306 9.28 3.78 9.01
C THR A 306 9.16 4.42 7.64
N GLN A 307 9.86 5.54 7.43
CA GLN A 307 9.85 6.34 6.21
C GLN A 307 8.49 6.94 5.82
N ASN A 308 7.51 6.96 6.73
CA ASN A 308 6.25 7.64 6.52
C ASN A 308 6.24 8.99 7.26
N GLY A 309 6.37 10.09 6.53
CA GLY A 309 6.45 11.46 7.07
C GLY A 309 5.19 11.96 7.79
N ASN A 310 4.11 11.18 7.79
CA ASN A 310 2.91 11.48 8.55
C ASN A 310 3.03 11.09 10.02
N TYR A 311 4.04 10.28 10.36
CA TYR A 311 4.37 9.89 11.72
C TYR A 311 5.71 10.51 12.13
N SER A 312 5.78 11.01 13.34
CA SER A 312 7.00 11.54 13.92
C SER A 312 7.02 11.24 15.41
N LEU A 313 8.15 10.82 15.94
CA LEU A 313 8.35 10.65 17.37
C LEU A 313 8.64 11.98 18.07
N GLU A 314 8.85 13.07 17.29
CA GLU A 314 9.15 14.37 17.80
C GLU A 314 7.96 15.05 18.46
N GLY A 315 8.22 15.68 19.60
CA GLY A 315 7.26 16.53 20.28
C GLY A 315 6.29 15.80 21.20
N ALA A 316 6.49 14.51 21.46
CA ALA A 316 5.82 13.83 22.56
C ALA A 316 6.25 14.44 23.90
N GLU A 317 5.31 14.63 24.81
CA GLU A 317 5.59 15.20 26.14
C GLU A 317 5.18 14.20 27.21
N PHE A 318 6.10 13.92 28.13
CA PHE A 318 5.91 13.03 29.27
C PHE A 318 6.07 13.81 30.57
N GLY A 319 5.04 13.86 31.37
CA GLY A 319 5.13 14.41 32.72
C GLY A 319 5.86 13.44 33.65
N VAL A 320 6.78 13.98 34.46
CA VAL A 320 7.47 13.25 35.54
C VAL A 320 6.89 13.72 36.86
N TYR A 321 6.44 12.79 37.69
CA TYR A 321 5.66 13.06 38.90
C TYR A 321 6.27 12.39 40.13
N LYS A 322 6.16 13.04 41.29
CA LYS A 322 6.52 12.47 42.59
C LYS A 322 5.48 11.47 43.10
N GLU A 323 4.25 11.58 42.66
CA GLU A 323 3.13 10.78 43.14
C GLU A 323 2.36 10.16 41.99
N ALA A 324 1.82 8.96 42.20
CA ALA A 324 0.98 8.26 41.23
C ALA A 324 -0.40 8.89 41.01
N SER A 325 -0.72 9.98 41.74
CA SER A 325 -1.92 10.80 41.55
C SER A 325 -1.89 11.60 40.25
N PHE A 326 -0.71 11.78 39.67
CA PHE A 326 -0.47 12.59 38.45
C PHE A 326 -1.01 14.01 38.52
N SER A 327 -1.13 14.56 39.73
CA SER A 327 -1.59 15.93 39.95
C SER A 327 -0.59 16.94 39.38
N ARG A 328 -1.10 18.11 38.98
CA ARG A 328 -0.22 19.19 38.47
C ARG A 328 0.82 19.63 39.53
N SER A 329 0.48 19.57 40.81
CA SER A 329 1.36 19.90 41.94
C SER A 329 2.47 18.88 42.17
N SER A 330 2.24 17.60 41.84
CA SER A 330 3.25 16.55 41.97
C SER A 330 4.18 16.45 40.77
N ARG A 331 3.90 17.18 39.65
CA ARG A 331 4.73 17.18 38.44
C ARG A 331 6.03 17.97 38.68
N VAL A 332 7.17 17.29 38.57
CA VAL A 332 8.51 17.85 38.79
C VAL A 332 9.22 18.24 37.50
N GLY A 333 8.71 17.81 36.35
CA GLY A 333 9.29 18.14 35.04
C GLY A 333 8.55 17.51 33.89
N VAL A 334 9.04 17.84 32.68
CA VAL A 334 8.52 17.28 31.43
C VAL A 334 9.71 16.80 30.59
N LEU A 335 9.61 15.58 30.09
CA LEU A 335 10.50 15.01 29.09
C LEU A 335 9.83 15.19 27.72
N LYS A 336 10.53 15.81 26.79
CA LYS A 336 10.05 16.06 25.42
C LYS A 336 10.96 15.39 24.42
N THR A 337 10.38 14.60 23.49
CA THR A 337 11.14 13.83 22.52
C THR A 337 11.54 14.63 21.29
N ASP A 338 12.67 14.29 20.72
CA ASP A 338 13.15 14.70 19.40
C ASP A 338 12.66 13.76 18.28
N ALA A 339 13.11 14.02 17.05
CA ALA A 339 12.73 13.21 15.88
C ALA A 339 13.23 11.75 15.95
N LYS A 340 14.24 11.47 16.78
CA LYS A 340 14.72 10.09 17.02
C LYS A 340 13.97 9.40 18.15
N GLY A 341 13.08 10.11 18.84
CA GLY A 341 12.37 9.63 20.01
C GLY A 341 13.19 9.73 21.32
N ASP A 342 14.35 10.39 21.32
CA ASP A 342 15.14 10.64 22.52
C ASP A 342 14.66 11.92 23.19
N SER A 343 14.47 11.89 24.53
CA SER A 343 14.05 13.08 25.25
C SER A 343 15.23 13.96 25.68
N ASN A 344 14.90 15.19 26.06
CA ASN A 344 15.81 15.98 26.90
C ASN A 344 16.12 15.23 28.21
N VAL A 345 17.20 15.61 28.85
CA VAL A 345 17.63 15.08 30.17
C VAL A 345 17.01 15.95 31.27
N LEU A 346 16.45 15.29 32.28
CA LEU A 346 15.93 15.96 33.48
C LEU A 346 16.76 15.52 34.70
N SER A 347 17.33 16.49 35.45
CA SER A 347 18.03 16.23 36.70
C SER A 347 17.05 16.25 37.85
N LEU A 348 17.05 15.18 38.67
CA LEU A 348 16.12 15.02 39.79
C LEU A 348 16.87 14.48 41.03
N GLN A 349 16.35 14.76 42.21
CA GLN A 349 16.85 14.14 43.42
C GLN A 349 16.74 12.61 43.33
N ALA A 350 17.66 11.90 43.93
CA ALA A 350 17.56 10.45 44.07
C ALA A 350 16.23 10.06 44.75
N GLY A 351 15.49 9.15 44.16
CA GLY A 351 14.15 8.78 44.59
C GLY A 351 13.33 8.07 43.51
N THR A 352 12.10 7.73 43.85
CA THR A 352 11.16 7.12 42.90
C THR A 352 10.20 8.14 42.32
N TYR A 353 9.99 8.06 40.99
CA TYR A 353 9.14 8.94 40.21
C TYR A 353 8.25 8.13 39.28
N PHE A 354 7.18 8.77 38.81
CA PHE A 354 6.21 8.21 37.89
C PHE A 354 6.22 9.00 36.59
N VAL A 355 6.25 8.32 35.46
CA VAL A 355 6.30 8.93 34.13
C VAL A 355 5.04 8.55 33.37
N LYS A 356 4.37 9.55 32.79
CA LYS A 356 3.15 9.36 31.98
C LYS A 356 3.15 10.29 30.79
N GLU A 357 2.70 9.82 29.64
CA GLU A 357 2.50 10.68 28.48
C GLU A 357 1.36 11.67 28.70
N ILE A 358 1.57 12.93 28.38
CA ILE A 358 0.59 14.02 28.48
C ILE A 358 0.26 14.64 27.14
N LYS A 359 1.08 14.35 26.10
CA LYS A 359 0.84 14.78 24.74
C LYS A 359 1.48 13.78 23.77
N ALA A 360 0.66 13.18 22.91
CA ALA A 360 1.13 12.31 21.86
C ALA A 360 1.85 13.10 20.74
N PRO A 361 2.82 12.50 20.04
CA PRO A 361 3.44 13.08 18.88
C PRO A 361 2.55 12.90 17.63
N LYS A 362 2.97 13.52 16.51
CA LYS A 362 2.23 13.50 15.25
C LYS A 362 1.96 12.07 14.77
N GLY A 363 0.70 11.75 14.51
CA GLY A 363 0.27 10.46 13.91
C GLY A 363 0.14 9.31 14.90
N TYR A 364 0.35 9.54 16.20
CA TYR A 364 0.25 8.49 17.22
C TYR A 364 -0.95 8.74 18.15
N ALA A 365 -1.42 7.66 18.73
CA ALA A 365 -2.38 7.72 19.84
C ALA A 365 -1.66 8.15 21.13
N LEU A 366 -2.42 8.74 22.06
CA LEU A 366 -1.89 9.05 23.39
C LEU A 366 -1.70 7.73 24.18
N ASN A 367 -0.47 7.51 24.66
CA ASN A 367 -0.14 6.30 25.41
C ASN A 367 -0.69 6.39 26.84
N PRO A 368 -1.59 5.49 27.24
CA PRO A 368 -2.16 5.50 28.58
C PRO A 368 -1.22 4.90 29.64
N GLU A 369 -0.13 4.26 29.23
CA GLU A 369 0.79 3.57 30.15
C GLU A 369 1.46 4.55 31.10
N THR A 370 1.72 4.07 32.30
CA THR A 370 2.50 4.78 33.32
C THR A 370 3.66 3.92 33.76
N LYS A 371 4.87 4.51 33.84
CA LYS A 371 6.07 3.78 34.26
C LYS A 371 6.67 4.39 35.52
N THR A 372 7.16 3.53 36.39
CA THR A 372 7.91 3.94 37.57
C THR A 372 9.40 3.94 37.24
N VAL A 373 10.10 5.01 37.62
CA VAL A 373 11.54 5.13 37.46
C VAL A 373 12.21 5.48 38.77
N THR A 374 13.29 4.79 39.12
CA THR A 374 14.12 5.10 40.27
C THR A 374 15.35 5.88 39.83
N ILE A 375 15.49 7.09 40.33
CA ILE A 375 16.65 7.96 40.12
C ILE A 375 17.69 7.63 41.14
N SER A 376 18.84 7.20 40.69
CA SER A 376 20.00 6.92 41.53
C SER A 376 21.02 8.06 41.44
N SER A 377 21.63 8.37 42.54
CA SER A 377 22.66 9.40 42.64
C SER A 377 23.78 9.21 41.62
N GLY A 378 24.11 10.27 40.89
CA GLY A 378 25.19 10.30 39.89
C GLY A 378 24.99 9.39 38.69
N ARG A 379 23.80 8.82 38.48
CA ARG A 379 23.50 7.91 37.38
C ARG A 379 22.40 8.44 36.50
N GLU A 380 22.43 8.05 35.22
CA GLU A 380 21.32 8.22 34.28
C GLU A 380 20.36 7.03 34.38
N SER A 381 19.08 7.31 34.58
CA SER A 381 18.00 6.34 34.46
C SER A 381 17.32 6.52 33.11
N LYS A 382 17.05 5.42 32.41
CA LYS A 382 16.35 5.41 31.11
C LYS A 382 14.97 4.81 31.26
N VAL A 383 13.99 5.43 30.60
CA VAL A 383 12.61 4.95 30.54
C VAL A 383 12.24 4.80 29.06
N MET A 384 11.65 3.68 28.70
CA MET A 384 11.23 3.41 27.32
C MET A 384 9.71 3.38 27.22
N PHE A 385 9.15 3.97 26.16
CA PHE A 385 7.74 3.87 25.80
C PHE A 385 7.61 3.51 24.33
N GLU A 386 6.63 2.68 24.04
CA GLU A 386 6.24 2.32 22.67
C GLU A 386 4.84 2.89 22.40
N ASP A 387 4.72 3.72 21.38
CA ASP A 387 3.43 4.30 21.02
C ASP A 387 2.80 3.63 19.82
N VAL A 388 1.49 3.51 19.88
CA VAL A 388 0.68 2.93 18.81
C VAL A 388 0.38 3.98 17.74
N PRO A 389 0.79 3.77 16.47
CA PRO A 389 0.45 4.69 15.41
C PRO A 389 -1.05 4.67 15.11
N GLN A 390 -1.60 5.82 14.75
CA GLN A 390 -2.98 5.93 14.31
C GLN A 390 -3.15 5.29 12.92
N LEU A 391 -4.19 4.47 12.77
CA LEU A 391 -4.54 3.77 11.55
C LEU A 391 -6.03 3.90 11.29
N CYS A 392 -6.45 3.86 10.03
CA CYS A 392 -7.85 3.84 9.65
C CYS A 392 -8.30 2.41 9.31
N THR A 393 -9.26 1.88 10.04
CA THR A 393 -9.94 0.65 9.67
C THR A 393 -11.03 0.98 8.64
N ILE A 394 -10.95 0.37 7.45
CA ILE A 394 -11.89 0.61 6.36
C ILE A 394 -12.75 -0.65 6.20
N GLU A 395 -13.95 -0.63 6.77
CA GLU A 395 -14.90 -1.74 6.67
C GLU A 395 -15.47 -1.88 5.26
N ILE A 396 -15.85 -0.77 4.64
CA ILE A 396 -16.33 -0.71 3.27
C ILE A 396 -15.46 0.28 2.50
N LEU A 397 -14.63 -0.23 1.60
CA LEU A 397 -13.75 0.57 0.75
C LEU A 397 -14.54 1.31 -0.32
N LEU A 398 -15.43 0.60 -1.01
CA LEU A 398 -16.30 1.18 -2.01
C LEU A 398 -17.61 0.40 -2.14
N ARG A 399 -18.59 1.07 -2.77
CA ARG A 399 -19.89 0.53 -3.09
C ARG A 399 -20.25 0.96 -4.51
N LYS A 400 -20.66 0.01 -5.34
CA LYS A 400 -21.14 0.30 -6.69
C LYS A 400 -22.58 0.78 -6.69
N THR A 401 -22.89 1.69 -7.61
CA THR A 401 -24.24 2.15 -7.91
C THR A 401 -24.45 2.19 -9.42
N ASP A 402 -25.67 1.98 -9.86
CA ASP A 402 -26.03 2.17 -11.26
C ASP A 402 -26.16 3.67 -11.56
N ALA A 403 -25.48 4.14 -12.63
CA ALA A 403 -25.41 5.55 -12.94
C ALA A 403 -26.74 6.13 -13.45
N ASP A 404 -27.61 5.31 -14.04
CA ASP A 404 -28.92 5.75 -14.58
C ASP A 404 -29.96 5.86 -13.44
N THR A 405 -29.93 4.91 -12.48
CA THR A 405 -30.94 4.85 -11.41
C THR A 405 -30.46 5.48 -10.10
N GLY A 406 -29.16 5.55 -9.88
CA GLY A 406 -28.53 5.97 -8.61
C GLY A 406 -28.61 4.90 -7.51
N GLU A 407 -29.19 3.73 -7.80
CA GLU A 407 -29.40 2.66 -6.83
C GLU A 407 -28.21 1.69 -6.75
N ASN A 408 -28.06 1.02 -5.62
CA ASN A 408 -27.13 -0.12 -5.47
C ASN A 408 -27.80 -1.43 -5.93
N LYS A 409 -28.36 -1.39 -7.13
CA LYS A 409 -29.04 -2.52 -7.76
C LYS A 409 -28.73 -2.56 -9.26
N PRO A 410 -28.19 -3.65 -9.79
CA PRO A 410 -27.91 -3.76 -11.22
C PRO A 410 -29.20 -3.85 -12.05
N GLN A 411 -29.14 -3.37 -13.32
CA GLN A 411 -30.23 -3.44 -14.27
C GLN A 411 -30.17 -4.75 -15.09
N GLY A 412 -31.33 -5.30 -15.45
CA GLY A 412 -31.44 -6.47 -16.33
C GLY A 412 -30.69 -7.69 -15.81
N VAL A 413 -29.85 -8.25 -16.65
CA VAL A 413 -29.00 -9.42 -16.35
C VAL A 413 -27.59 -9.02 -15.88
N ALA A 414 -27.27 -7.73 -15.80
CA ALA A 414 -26.01 -7.22 -15.32
C ALA A 414 -25.78 -7.52 -13.84
N THR A 415 -24.53 -7.49 -13.40
CA THR A 415 -24.15 -7.71 -12.00
C THR A 415 -23.14 -6.68 -11.56
N PHE A 416 -23.07 -6.40 -10.24
CA PHE A 416 -21.99 -5.60 -9.66
C PHE A 416 -20.82 -6.46 -9.14
N ARG A 417 -20.98 -7.78 -9.14
CA ARG A 417 -19.94 -8.73 -8.75
C ARG A 417 -18.79 -8.78 -9.75
N GLY A 418 -17.57 -8.97 -9.26
CA GLY A 418 -16.41 -9.24 -10.11
C GLY A 418 -15.77 -8.01 -10.72
N ALA A 419 -16.20 -6.80 -10.34
CA ALA A 419 -15.50 -5.59 -10.68
C ALA A 419 -14.17 -5.54 -9.91
N ARG A 420 -13.07 -5.17 -10.58
CA ARG A 420 -11.75 -5.08 -9.95
C ARG A 420 -11.26 -3.65 -9.87
N PHE A 421 -10.71 -3.35 -8.70
CA PHE A 421 -10.14 -2.05 -8.41
C PHE A 421 -8.68 -2.18 -8.03
N THR A 422 -7.83 -1.43 -8.71
CA THR A 422 -6.46 -1.22 -8.27
C THR A 422 -6.46 -0.10 -7.24
N VAL A 423 -5.98 -0.43 -6.03
CA VAL A 423 -5.86 0.48 -4.91
C VAL A 423 -4.39 0.68 -4.60
N LYS A 424 -3.92 1.92 -4.59
CA LYS A 424 -2.53 2.26 -4.32
C LYS A 424 -2.45 3.16 -3.10
N TYR A 425 -1.48 2.89 -2.23
CA TYR A 425 -1.22 3.70 -1.04
C TYR A 425 0.05 4.52 -1.21
N TYR A 426 -0.02 5.78 -0.79
CA TYR A 426 1.07 6.75 -0.76
C TYR A 426 1.20 7.36 0.62
N ASP A 427 2.44 7.59 1.06
CA ASP A 427 2.77 8.19 2.36
C ASP A 427 2.71 9.73 2.40
N GLY A 428 2.20 10.37 1.34
CA GLY A 428 1.86 11.79 1.30
C GLY A 428 0.37 12.04 1.47
N LEU A 429 -0.01 13.30 1.70
CA LEU A 429 -1.40 13.74 1.71
C LEU A 429 -1.64 14.59 0.46
N TRP A 430 -2.53 14.14 -0.43
CA TRP A 430 -2.92 14.83 -1.67
C TRP A 430 -4.43 15.00 -1.72
N GLU A 431 -4.87 16.14 -2.25
CA GLU A 431 -6.29 16.48 -2.40
C GLU A 431 -6.99 15.54 -3.40
N GLU A 432 -8.33 15.50 -3.35
CA GLU A 432 -9.17 14.57 -4.11
C GLU A 432 -9.01 14.67 -5.64
N ASP A 433 -8.59 15.81 -6.15
CA ASP A 433 -8.36 16.07 -7.58
C ASP A 433 -6.91 15.81 -8.04
N THR A 434 -6.05 15.38 -7.12
CA THR A 434 -4.62 15.26 -7.35
C THR A 434 -4.18 13.81 -7.51
N ASP A 435 -3.77 13.43 -8.71
CA ASP A 435 -3.17 12.13 -8.99
C ASP A 435 -1.68 12.12 -8.59
N PRO A 436 -1.28 11.36 -7.54
CA PRO A 436 0.12 11.32 -7.12
C PRO A 436 1.08 10.77 -8.18
N GLU A 437 0.63 9.86 -9.06
CA GLU A 437 1.48 9.29 -10.11
C GLU A 437 1.84 10.33 -11.17
N LYS A 438 0.91 11.21 -11.54
CA LYS A 438 1.19 12.33 -12.44
C LYS A 438 2.20 13.33 -11.87
N LEU A 439 2.33 13.35 -10.52
CA LEU A 439 3.37 14.11 -9.82
C LEU A 439 4.68 13.34 -9.66
N GLY A 440 4.82 12.17 -10.30
CA GLY A 440 6.02 11.33 -10.24
C GLY A 440 6.20 10.62 -8.89
N LYS A 441 5.14 10.45 -8.10
CA LYS A 441 5.19 9.72 -6.83
C LYS A 441 4.98 8.24 -7.06
N THR A 442 5.75 7.42 -6.35
CA THR A 442 5.63 5.96 -6.40
C THR A 442 4.77 5.48 -5.24
N ALA A 443 3.82 4.61 -5.52
CA ALA A 443 3.02 3.96 -4.50
C ALA A 443 3.90 3.10 -3.58
N LYS A 444 3.62 3.13 -2.30
CA LYS A 444 4.30 2.29 -1.30
C LYS A 444 3.76 0.87 -1.29
N ARG A 445 2.48 0.71 -1.58
CA ARG A 445 1.80 -0.58 -1.75
C ARG A 445 0.70 -0.47 -2.79
N THR A 446 0.46 -1.59 -3.46
CA THR A 446 -0.59 -1.71 -4.46
C THR A 446 -1.35 -3.00 -4.23
N TRP A 447 -2.66 -2.94 -4.32
CA TRP A 447 -3.57 -4.07 -4.18
C TRP A 447 -4.61 -4.08 -5.29
N VAL A 448 -5.14 -5.25 -5.58
CA VAL A 448 -6.32 -5.43 -6.43
C VAL A 448 -7.41 -6.05 -5.59
N PHE A 449 -8.53 -5.35 -5.46
CA PHE A 449 -9.71 -5.83 -4.77
C PHE A 449 -10.82 -6.14 -5.77
N GLU A 450 -11.71 -7.07 -5.43
CA GLU A 450 -12.86 -7.47 -6.24
C GLU A 450 -14.16 -7.31 -5.44
N THR A 451 -15.21 -6.81 -6.11
CA THR A 451 -16.53 -6.62 -5.51
C THR A 451 -17.28 -7.93 -5.35
N ASP A 452 -18.08 -8.02 -4.30
CA ASP A 452 -19.02 -9.13 -4.07
C ASP A 452 -20.37 -8.92 -4.80
N GLU A 453 -21.33 -9.79 -4.51
CA GLU A 453 -22.66 -9.77 -5.14
C GLU A 453 -23.44 -8.49 -4.87
N ASP A 454 -23.19 -7.84 -3.72
CA ASP A 454 -23.80 -6.56 -3.35
C ASP A 454 -23.05 -5.35 -3.94
N GLY A 455 -22.05 -5.59 -4.80
CA GLY A 455 -21.25 -4.54 -5.39
C GLY A 455 -20.33 -3.81 -4.40
N GLN A 456 -20.00 -4.46 -3.29
CA GLN A 456 -19.17 -3.89 -2.25
C GLN A 456 -17.81 -4.58 -2.18
N CYS A 457 -16.79 -3.86 -1.73
CA CYS A 457 -15.56 -4.47 -1.27
C CYS A 457 -15.05 -3.76 -0.02
N SER A 458 -14.35 -4.52 0.83
CA SER A 458 -13.68 -4.04 2.04
C SER A 458 -12.18 -4.06 1.88
N TYR A 459 -11.47 -3.25 2.64
CA TYR A 459 -10.03 -3.37 2.77
C TYR A 459 -9.68 -4.58 3.65
N GLY A 460 -9.74 -5.77 3.05
CA GLY A 460 -9.56 -7.02 3.79
C GLY A 460 -9.26 -8.21 2.88
N LYS A 461 -8.82 -9.31 3.48
CA LYS A 461 -8.45 -10.54 2.75
C LYS A 461 -9.59 -11.16 1.94
N LYS A 462 -10.85 -10.95 2.36
CA LYS A 462 -12.04 -11.50 1.68
C LYS A 462 -12.12 -11.03 0.23
N HIS A 463 -11.80 -9.75 -0.01
CA HIS A 463 -11.94 -9.11 -1.31
C HIS A 463 -10.61 -8.90 -2.04
N LEU A 464 -9.47 -9.20 -1.38
CA LEU A 464 -8.14 -9.06 -1.96
C LEU A 464 -7.87 -10.18 -2.98
N VAL A 465 -7.70 -9.80 -4.24
CA VAL A 465 -7.34 -10.71 -5.34
C VAL A 465 -5.85 -10.90 -5.46
N SER A 466 -5.09 -9.79 -5.41
CA SER A 466 -3.64 -9.80 -5.56
C SER A 466 -3.03 -8.50 -5.03
N GLY A 467 -1.71 -8.48 -4.92
CA GLY A 467 -0.94 -7.30 -4.53
C GLY A 467 -0.11 -7.52 -3.28
N ASP A 468 0.29 -6.40 -2.66
CA ASP A 468 1.13 -6.39 -1.47
C ASP A 468 0.39 -6.90 -0.23
N ALA A 469 1.13 -7.24 0.83
CA ALA A 469 0.52 -7.53 2.13
C ALA A 469 -0.29 -6.31 2.61
N LEU A 470 -1.47 -6.57 3.20
CA LEU A 470 -2.26 -5.50 3.82
C LEU A 470 -1.50 -4.89 5.01
N TYR A 471 -1.66 -3.59 5.22
CA TYR A 471 -1.30 -3.00 6.51
C TYR A 471 -2.27 -3.51 7.57
N VAL A 472 -1.75 -3.71 8.76
CA VAL A 472 -2.54 -4.21 9.90
C VAL A 472 -2.23 -3.42 11.17
N ASP A 473 -3.21 -3.34 12.06
CA ASP A 473 -3.01 -2.85 13.42
C ASP A 473 -2.24 -3.87 14.28
N LEU A 474 -2.00 -3.56 15.54
CA LEU A 474 -1.30 -4.46 16.48
C LEU A 474 -2.07 -5.75 16.77
N ASN A 475 -3.39 -5.78 16.49
CA ASN A 475 -4.24 -6.97 16.64
C ASN A 475 -4.32 -7.81 15.36
N GLY A 476 -3.61 -7.41 14.29
CA GLY A 476 -3.64 -8.07 12.99
C GLY A 476 -4.87 -7.75 12.15
N ARG A 477 -5.68 -6.74 12.51
CA ARG A 477 -6.83 -6.30 11.71
C ARG A 477 -6.36 -5.40 10.57
N PRO A 478 -6.88 -5.57 9.34
CA PRO A 478 -6.56 -4.69 8.23
C PRO A 478 -6.89 -3.22 8.55
N ALA A 479 -5.90 -2.36 8.39
CA ALA A 479 -6.03 -0.94 8.65
C ALA A 479 -5.02 -0.15 7.82
N VAL A 480 -5.42 0.97 7.25
CA VAL A 480 -4.59 1.78 6.35
C VAL A 480 -3.88 2.89 7.14
N PRO A 481 -2.59 3.11 6.93
CA PRO A 481 -1.85 4.20 7.56
C PRO A 481 -2.33 5.58 7.11
N ILE A 482 -1.97 6.61 7.91
CA ILE A 482 -2.13 8.01 7.51
C ILE A 482 -1.38 8.25 6.21
N GLY A 483 -2.08 8.80 5.21
CA GLY A 483 -1.57 9.00 3.85
C GLY A 483 -2.71 9.17 2.87
N THR A 484 -2.47 8.85 1.61
CA THR A 484 -3.48 8.89 0.54
C THR A 484 -3.63 7.53 -0.11
N ILE A 485 -4.85 7.14 -0.40
CA ILE A 485 -5.12 6.01 -1.29
C ILE A 485 -5.75 6.51 -2.58
N THR A 486 -5.34 5.91 -3.69
CA THR A 486 -6.02 6.06 -4.98
C THR A 486 -6.73 4.77 -5.32
N ILE A 487 -7.92 4.89 -5.90
CA ILE A 487 -8.79 3.77 -6.25
C ILE A 487 -9.20 3.95 -7.69
N GLN A 488 -8.88 2.99 -8.55
CA GLN A 488 -9.23 3.01 -9.97
C GLN A 488 -9.80 1.65 -10.38
N GLU A 489 -10.89 1.68 -11.09
CA GLU A 489 -11.42 0.47 -11.70
C GLU A 489 -10.50 -0.03 -12.81
N THR A 490 -10.18 -1.31 -12.81
CA THR A 490 -9.33 -1.97 -13.81
C THR A 490 -10.03 -3.10 -14.52
N LYS A 491 -11.20 -3.51 -14.02
CA LYS A 491 -12.11 -4.43 -14.68
C LYS A 491 -13.53 -4.07 -14.26
N ALA A 492 -14.39 -3.73 -15.22
CA ALA A 492 -15.81 -3.53 -14.95
C ALA A 492 -16.50 -4.86 -14.61
N PRO A 493 -17.64 -4.82 -13.92
CA PRO A 493 -18.46 -6.00 -13.73
C PRO A 493 -19.23 -6.32 -15.02
N GLU A 494 -19.72 -7.53 -15.15
CA GLU A 494 -20.44 -7.97 -16.33
C GLU A 494 -21.71 -7.14 -16.57
N GLY A 495 -21.87 -6.68 -17.79
CA GLY A 495 -22.99 -5.84 -18.21
C GLY A 495 -22.81 -4.36 -17.97
N TYR A 496 -21.66 -3.90 -17.47
CA TYR A 496 -21.34 -2.48 -17.28
C TYR A 496 -20.08 -2.06 -18.03
N LEU A 497 -19.96 -0.78 -18.30
CA LEU A 497 -18.80 -0.18 -18.91
C LEU A 497 -17.75 0.16 -17.85
N LEU A 498 -16.46 0.05 -18.19
CA LEU A 498 -15.38 0.44 -17.31
C LEU A 498 -15.49 1.92 -16.89
N ASN A 499 -15.40 2.18 -15.59
CA ASN A 499 -15.32 3.54 -15.08
C ASN A 499 -13.84 3.99 -15.08
N PRO A 500 -13.46 4.95 -15.95
CA PRO A 500 -12.07 5.40 -16.06
C PRO A 500 -11.62 6.33 -14.93
N GLU A 501 -12.51 6.72 -14.03
CA GLU A 501 -12.26 7.72 -12.99
C GLU A 501 -11.26 7.21 -11.97
N LEU A 502 -10.31 8.08 -11.58
CA LEU A 502 -9.39 7.85 -10.48
C LEU A 502 -9.92 8.58 -9.24
N PHE A 503 -10.25 7.82 -8.23
CA PHE A 503 -10.69 8.36 -6.95
C PHE A 503 -9.51 8.49 -5.99
N VAL A 504 -9.36 9.65 -5.39
CA VAL A 504 -8.29 9.96 -4.42
C VAL A 504 -8.92 10.21 -3.06
N ARG A 505 -8.41 9.57 -2.00
CA ARG A 505 -8.91 9.70 -0.63
C ARG A 505 -7.79 9.83 0.36
N GLN A 506 -7.87 10.85 1.21
CA GLN A 506 -6.93 11.06 2.30
C GLN A 506 -7.34 10.29 3.56
N ILE A 507 -6.35 9.78 4.26
CA ILE A 507 -6.46 9.24 5.60
C ILE A 507 -5.63 10.16 6.50
N THR A 508 -6.27 10.82 7.45
CA THR A 508 -5.64 11.85 8.28
C THR A 508 -5.65 11.48 9.76
N ALA A 509 -4.72 12.05 10.52
CA ALA A 509 -4.69 11.89 11.98
C ALA A 509 -5.91 12.57 12.62
N LYS A 510 -6.49 11.95 13.65
CA LYS A 510 -7.64 12.50 14.36
C LYS A 510 -7.64 12.11 15.83
N GLY A 511 -7.66 13.10 16.71
CA GLY A 511 -7.75 12.86 18.16
C GLY A 511 -6.56 12.12 18.75
N ASN A 512 -6.80 11.33 19.80
CA ASN A 512 -5.79 10.63 20.59
C ASN A 512 -5.98 9.11 20.60
N THR A 513 -6.87 8.58 19.75
CA THR A 513 -7.19 7.15 19.67
C THR A 513 -6.33 6.44 18.62
N GLU A 514 -6.14 5.15 18.77
CA GLU A 514 -5.37 4.30 17.85
C GLU A 514 -6.06 4.17 16.50
N SER A 515 -7.39 4.04 16.49
CA SER A 515 -8.18 3.99 15.27
C SER A 515 -8.75 5.37 14.95
N VAL A 516 -8.55 5.81 13.72
CA VAL A 516 -9.16 7.04 13.19
C VAL A 516 -10.26 6.70 12.18
N ASP A 517 -11.33 7.45 12.22
CA ASP A 517 -12.44 7.39 11.26
C ASP A 517 -12.38 8.66 10.40
N THR A 518 -11.56 8.60 9.34
CA THR A 518 -11.35 9.71 8.40
C THR A 518 -11.58 9.32 6.95
N TYR A 519 -11.93 8.04 6.71
CA TYR A 519 -12.29 7.53 5.39
C TYR A 519 -13.80 7.50 5.21
N ASN A 520 -14.31 8.14 4.15
CA ASN A 520 -15.70 8.04 3.73
C ASN A 520 -15.81 6.97 2.63
N THR A 521 -16.76 6.03 2.78
CA THR A 521 -17.04 5.00 1.78
C THR A 521 -17.30 5.64 0.42
N LEU A 522 -16.55 5.16 -0.59
CA LEU A 522 -16.66 5.64 -1.96
C LEU A 522 -17.87 5.02 -2.67
N GLY A 523 -18.74 5.86 -3.25
CA GLY A 523 -19.75 5.44 -4.22
C GLY A 523 -19.16 5.47 -5.63
N VAL A 524 -19.21 4.36 -6.36
CA VAL A 524 -18.71 4.27 -7.74
C VAL A 524 -19.90 4.06 -8.69
N PRO A 525 -20.29 5.09 -9.47
CA PRO A 525 -21.37 4.96 -10.44
C PRO A 525 -20.92 4.17 -11.67
N GLU A 526 -21.73 3.22 -12.09
CA GLU A 526 -21.48 2.36 -13.24
C GLU A 526 -22.43 2.64 -14.38
N ARG A 527 -21.91 2.81 -15.57
CA ARG A 527 -22.72 2.99 -16.78
C ARG A 527 -23.03 1.64 -17.40
N ILE A 528 -24.33 1.38 -17.62
CA ILE A 528 -24.80 0.11 -18.22
C ILE A 528 -24.23 -0.07 -19.62
N LEU A 529 -23.72 -1.26 -19.95
CA LEU A 529 -23.35 -1.66 -21.29
C LEU A 529 -24.62 -2.02 -22.05
N LYS A 530 -24.94 -1.30 -23.13
CA LYS A 530 -26.16 -1.48 -23.90
C LYS A 530 -25.94 -1.49 -25.40
N LEU A 531 -26.90 -2.09 -26.12
CA LEU A 531 -27.05 -1.98 -27.53
C LEU A 531 -28.37 -1.25 -27.81
N ASP A 532 -28.29 -0.18 -28.59
CA ASP A 532 -29.45 0.53 -29.15
C ASP A 532 -29.60 0.13 -30.63
N LEU A 533 -30.72 -0.49 -31.00
CA LEU A 533 -31.05 -0.84 -32.37
C LEU A 533 -32.08 0.12 -32.89
N ILE A 534 -31.83 0.67 -34.08
CA ILE A 534 -32.64 1.64 -34.78
C ILE A 534 -33.11 1.04 -36.10
N LYS A 535 -34.43 0.98 -36.29
CA LYS A 535 -35.05 0.40 -37.46
C LYS A 535 -35.69 1.47 -38.31
N ARG A 536 -35.30 1.57 -39.60
CA ARG A 536 -35.72 2.61 -40.53
C ARG A 536 -36.08 2.01 -41.88
N GLN A 537 -36.90 2.77 -42.67
CA GLN A 537 -37.08 2.48 -44.08
C GLN A 537 -35.79 2.75 -44.86
N GLU A 538 -35.45 1.88 -45.80
CA GLU A 538 -34.22 2.04 -46.59
C GLU A 538 -34.12 3.41 -47.25
N GLY A 539 -33.01 4.10 -47.01
CA GLY A 539 -32.69 5.43 -47.55
C GLY A 539 -33.51 6.59 -46.99
N LEU A 540 -34.36 6.37 -45.98
CA LEU A 540 -35.17 7.40 -45.36
C LEU A 540 -35.17 7.30 -43.84
N ASP A 541 -35.28 8.42 -43.15
CA ASP A 541 -35.42 8.49 -41.71
C ASP A 541 -36.89 8.27 -41.26
N VAL A 542 -37.50 7.19 -41.76
CA VAL A 542 -38.87 6.81 -41.41
C VAL A 542 -38.78 5.61 -40.46
N PRO A 543 -39.25 5.69 -39.20
CA PRO A 543 -39.20 4.59 -38.26
C PRO A 543 -40.12 3.45 -38.66
N ILE A 544 -39.68 2.19 -38.38
CA ILE A 544 -40.49 1.01 -38.56
C ILE A 544 -40.75 0.40 -37.17
N PRO A 545 -41.95 0.62 -36.59
CA PRO A 545 -42.31 0.06 -35.30
C PRO A 545 -42.74 -1.41 -35.41
N GLY A 546 -42.74 -2.13 -34.30
CA GLY A 546 -43.28 -3.49 -34.19
C GLY A 546 -42.48 -4.58 -34.95
N VAL A 547 -41.25 -4.27 -35.34
CA VAL A 547 -40.33 -5.23 -35.95
C VAL A 547 -39.78 -6.16 -34.87
N LYS A 548 -39.86 -7.47 -35.08
CA LYS A 548 -39.42 -8.48 -34.14
C LYS A 548 -38.06 -9.00 -34.51
N PHE A 549 -37.22 -9.06 -33.48
CA PHE A 549 -35.88 -9.61 -33.56
C PHE A 549 -35.76 -10.82 -32.63
N GLU A 550 -35.03 -11.83 -33.02
CA GLU A 550 -34.53 -12.89 -32.14
C GLU A 550 -33.14 -12.46 -31.65
N HIS A 551 -32.99 -12.33 -30.34
CA HIS A 551 -31.69 -12.13 -29.69
C HIS A 551 -31.26 -13.46 -29.08
N GLU A 552 -30.11 -13.97 -29.52
CA GLU A 552 -29.43 -15.11 -28.91
C GLU A 552 -28.27 -14.61 -28.06
N SER A 553 -28.39 -14.80 -26.72
CA SER A 553 -27.38 -14.44 -25.73
C SER A 553 -26.26 -15.47 -25.66
N PRO A 554 -25.07 -15.14 -25.06
CA PRO A 554 -23.91 -16.04 -25.00
C PRO A 554 -24.15 -17.40 -24.33
N ASP A 555 -25.12 -17.48 -23.45
CA ASP A 555 -25.58 -18.75 -22.81
C ASP A 555 -26.47 -19.60 -23.73
N GLY A 556 -26.74 -19.17 -24.96
CA GLY A 556 -27.59 -19.86 -25.93
C GLY A 556 -29.09 -19.65 -25.73
N LYS A 557 -29.48 -18.77 -24.81
CA LYS A 557 -30.87 -18.40 -24.61
C LYS A 557 -31.33 -17.49 -25.75
N LYS A 558 -32.53 -17.78 -26.29
CA LYS A 558 -33.18 -16.98 -27.32
C LYS A 558 -34.37 -16.24 -26.75
N GLU A 559 -34.47 -14.98 -27.04
CA GLU A 559 -35.60 -14.12 -26.69
C GLU A 559 -36.06 -13.30 -27.87
N THR A 560 -37.38 -13.02 -27.94
CA THR A 560 -37.95 -12.15 -28.95
C THR A 560 -38.10 -10.75 -28.37
N ILE A 561 -37.50 -9.76 -29.03
CA ILE A 561 -37.58 -8.35 -28.72
C ILE A 561 -38.23 -7.59 -29.87
N GLU A 562 -38.86 -6.45 -29.62
CA GLU A 562 -39.65 -5.71 -30.59
C GLU A 562 -39.32 -4.21 -30.53
N THR A 563 -39.29 -3.55 -31.70
CA THR A 563 -39.10 -2.10 -31.80
C THR A 563 -40.32 -1.33 -31.31
N ASP A 564 -40.08 -0.24 -30.60
CA ASP A 564 -41.11 0.71 -30.16
C ASP A 564 -41.73 1.54 -31.28
N GLN A 565 -42.56 2.53 -30.94
CA GLN A 565 -43.21 3.44 -31.88
C GLN A 565 -42.23 4.32 -32.69
N ASN A 566 -40.99 4.49 -32.18
CA ASN A 566 -39.93 5.19 -32.84
C ASN A 566 -39.04 4.29 -33.72
N GLY A 567 -39.37 3.02 -33.82
CA GLY A 567 -38.53 2.02 -34.46
C GLY A 567 -37.27 1.71 -33.73
N GLU A 568 -37.27 1.81 -32.37
CA GLU A 568 -36.06 1.65 -31.53
C GLU A 568 -36.27 0.53 -30.52
N LEU A 569 -35.20 -0.14 -30.20
CA LEU A 569 -35.13 -1.09 -29.05
C LEU A 569 -33.78 -0.98 -28.36
N THR A 570 -33.73 -1.26 -27.06
CA THR A 570 -32.51 -1.26 -26.28
C THR A 570 -32.33 -2.57 -25.51
N LEU A 571 -31.19 -3.22 -25.70
CA LEU A 571 -30.72 -4.33 -24.87
C LEU A 571 -29.76 -3.77 -23.81
N LYS A 572 -30.05 -4.02 -22.52
CA LYS A 572 -29.25 -3.55 -21.39
C LYS A 572 -28.56 -4.69 -20.68
N GLY A 573 -27.32 -4.43 -20.21
CA GLY A 573 -26.57 -5.37 -19.38
C GLY A 573 -26.00 -6.55 -20.20
N LEU A 574 -25.40 -6.26 -21.36
CA LEU A 574 -24.86 -7.29 -22.26
C LEU A 574 -23.84 -8.16 -21.56
N GLN A 575 -24.03 -9.48 -21.60
CA GLN A 575 -23.16 -10.49 -21.01
C GLN A 575 -21.86 -10.64 -21.82
N TYR A 576 -20.86 -11.25 -21.20
CA TYR A 576 -19.62 -11.61 -21.91
C TYR A 576 -19.86 -12.78 -22.85
N GLY A 577 -19.36 -12.66 -24.07
CA GLY A 577 -19.48 -13.71 -25.11
C GLY A 577 -20.12 -13.19 -26.39
N THR A 578 -20.53 -14.11 -27.25
CA THR A 578 -21.11 -13.81 -28.57
C THR A 578 -22.62 -13.59 -28.46
N HIS A 579 -23.06 -12.44 -28.94
CA HIS A 579 -24.48 -12.13 -29.11
C HIS A 579 -24.83 -12.15 -30.59
N LYS A 580 -26.05 -12.62 -30.91
CA LYS A 580 -26.61 -12.59 -32.26
C LYS A 580 -27.99 -11.95 -32.23
N ILE A 581 -28.27 -11.07 -33.18
CA ILE A 581 -29.54 -10.41 -33.33
C ILE A 581 -29.95 -10.59 -34.79
N GLN A 582 -31.12 -11.18 -35.00
CA GLN A 582 -31.67 -11.42 -36.34
C GLN A 582 -33.12 -10.95 -36.39
N GLU A 583 -33.47 -10.30 -37.43
CA GLU A 583 -34.85 -9.94 -37.69
C GLU A 583 -35.65 -11.19 -38.04
N ILE A 584 -36.80 -11.38 -37.38
CA ILE A 584 -37.66 -12.55 -37.59
C ILE A 584 -39.06 -12.16 -38.09
N SER A 585 -39.45 -10.93 -38.01
CA SER A 585 -40.72 -10.40 -38.50
C SER A 585 -40.62 -8.89 -38.74
N VAL A 586 -41.13 -8.48 -39.84
CA VAL A 586 -41.19 -7.08 -40.27
C VAL A 586 -42.63 -6.60 -40.43
N MET A 587 -42.84 -5.29 -40.44
CA MET A 587 -44.11 -4.69 -40.72
C MET A 587 -44.55 -5.00 -42.18
N GLU A 588 -45.88 -5.18 -42.39
CA GLU A 588 -46.45 -5.39 -43.71
C GLU A 588 -46.06 -4.24 -44.69
N GLY A 589 -45.62 -4.58 -45.87
CA GLY A 589 -45.19 -3.65 -46.92
C GLY A 589 -43.68 -3.45 -46.97
N TYR A 590 -42.92 -4.12 -46.14
CA TYR A 590 -41.47 -4.14 -46.15
C TYR A 590 -40.93 -5.53 -46.42
N LEU A 591 -39.72 -5.64 -46.90
CA LEU A 591 -38.97 -6.90 -46.97
C LEU A 591 -38.13 -7.06 -45.73
N LEU A 592 -38.08 -8.28 -45.20
CA LEU A 592 -37.25 -8.61 -44.04
C LEU A 592 -35.78 -8.43 -44.36
N ASN A 593 -35.06 -7.75 -43.49
CA ASN A 593 -33.61 -7.61 -43.57
C ASN A 593 -32.97 -8.96 -43.06
N GLY A 594 -32.32 -9.64 -44.00
CA GLY A 594 -31.76 -10.98 -43.73
C GLY A 594 -30.40 -10.95 -43.06
N ASN A 595 -29.82 -9.77 -42.74
CA ASN A 595 -28.56 -9.69 -42.07
C ASN A 595 -28.67 -10.15 -40.62
N VAL A 596 -27.63 -10.87 -40.17
CA VAL A 596 -27.45 -11.25 -38.78
C VAL A 596 -26.39 -10.31 -38.17
N ILE A 597 -26.78 -9.60 -37.15
CA ILE A 597 -25.87 -8.79 -36.34
C ILE A 597 -25.21 -9.69 -35.31
N GLU A 598 -23.91 -9.87 -35.47
CA GLU A 598 -23.11 -10.68 -34.52
C GLU A 598 -21.96 -9.84 -33.96
N PHE A 599 -21.82 -9.84 -32.66
CA PHE A 599 -20.74 -9.15 -31.94
C PHE A 599 -20.31 -9.95 -30.70
N TYR A 600 -19.07 -9.74 -30.28
CA TYR A 600 -18.48 -10.39 -29.14
C TYR A 600 -18.12 -9.36 -28.09
N VAL A 601 -18.57 -9.57 -26.85
CA VAL A 601 -18.22 -8.77 -25.67
C VAL A 601 -17.15 -9.55 -24.88
N ALA A 602 -15.94 -9.04 -24.84
CA ALA A 602 -14.84 -9.64 -24.10
C ALA A 602 -14.92 -9.33 -22.59
N GLN A 603 -14.21 -10.11 -21.77
CA GLN A 603 -14.18 -9.91 -20.31
C GLN A 603 -13.52 -8.59 -19.85
N ASP A 604 -12.81 -7.94 -20.75
CA ASP A 604 -12.24 -6.58 -20.58
C ASP A 604 -13.14 -5.49 -21.14
N ASN A 605 -14.39 -5.82 -21.49
CA ASN A 605 -15.39 -4.96 -22.13
C ASN A 605 -15.00 -4.43 -23.52
N GLN A 606 -13.99 -5.01 -24.16
CA GLN A 606 -13.75 -4.74 -25.58
C GLN A 606 -14.83 -5.41 -26.42
N ILE A 607 -15.39 -4.65 -27.34
CA ILE A 607 -16.43 -5.14 -28.27
C ILE A 607 -15.80 -5.38 -29.63
N SER A 608 -15.98 -6.58 -30.15
CA SER A 608 -15.56 -6.97 -31.49
C SER A 608 -16.77 -7.26 -32.35
N ILE A 609 -16.95 -6.53 -33.45
CA ILE A 609 -18.01 -6.76 -34.42
C ILE A 609 -17.57 -7.91 -35.33
N THR A 610 -18.35 -8.97 -35.35
CA THR A 610 -18.10 -10.18 -36.17
C THR A 610 -19.09 -10.34 -37.32
N SER A 611 -20.13 -9.49 -37.38
CA SER A 611 -21.11 -9.47 -38.46
C SER A 611 -20.43 -9.28 -39.81
N LYS A 612 -20.98 -10.02 -40.81
CA LYS A 612 -20.70 -9.80 -42.20
C LYS A 612 -21.97 -9.26 -42.84
N ILE A 613 -22.02 -7.97 -43.06
CA ILE A 613 -23.19 -7.33 -43.67
C ILE A 613 -23.18 -7.60 -45.20
N ASP A 614 -24.34 -8.05 -45.71
CA ASP A 614 -24.60 -8.27 -47.12
C ASP A 614 -25.73 -7.32 -47.55
N ASP A 615 -25.36 -6.29 -48.29
CA ASP A 615 -26.31 -5.28 -48.78
C ASP A 615 -27.43 -5.88 -49.67
N THR A 616 -27.27 -7.10 -50.16
CA THR A 616 -28.33 -7.81 -50.93
C THR A 616 -29.44 -8.35 -50.04
N LEU A 617 -29.16 -8.48 -48.72
CA LEU A 617 -30.12 -8.93 -47.71
C LEU A 617 -30.81 -7.77 -46.98
N GLY A 618 -30.49 -6.53 -47.34
CA GLY A 618 -30.91 -5.31 -46.66
C GLY A 618 -29.72 -4.56 -46.08
N LYS A 619 -29.86 -3.24 -45.88
CA LYS A 619 -28.78 -2.44 -45.27
C LYS A 619 -28.74 -2.58 -43.78
N ALA A 620 -27.55 -2.72 -43.26
CA ALA A 620 -27.30 -2.72 -41.82
C ALA A 620 -25.95 -2.09 -41.53
N GLU A 621 -25.88 -1.32 -40.48
CA GLU A 621 -24.66 -0.72 -39.93
C GLU A 621 -24.55 -1.02 -38.43
N ILE A 622 -23.38 -1.40 -37.98
CA ILE A 622 -23.08 -1.60 -36.57
C ILE A 622 -21.82 -0.82 -36.18
N GLN A 623 -21.91 -0.04 -35.16
CA GLN A 623 -20.79 0.76 -34.65
C GLN A 623 -20.71 0.72 -33.13
N VAL A 624 -19.49 0.81 -32.60
CA VAL A 624 -19.23 1.02 -31.19
C VAL A 624 -18.94 2.49 -30.99
N THR A 625 -19.70 3.13 -30.13
CA THR A 625 -19.52 4.56 -29.81
C THR A 625 -18.24 4.78 -28.98
N ASP A 626 -17.73 6.01 -28.96
CA ASP A 626 -16.61 6.43 -28.11
C ASP A 626 -16.88 6.17 -26.60
N LYS A 627 -18.15 6.05 -26.23
CA LYS A 627 -18.58 5.74 -24.85
C LYS A 627 -18.73 4.23 -24.59
N GLY A 628 -18.43 3.38 -25.58
CA GLY A 628 -18.46 1.93 -25.48
C GLY A 628 -19.82 1.26 -25.65
N ASN A 629 -20.90 2.00 -26.01
CA ASN A 629 -22.19 1.40 -26.33
C ASN A 629 -22.23 0.96 -27.80
N ILE A 630 -23.10 0.02 -28.12
CA ILE A 630 -23.30 -0.46 -29.49
C ILE A 630 -24.53 0.23 -30.06
N ILE A 631 -24.41 0.75 -31.29
CA ILE A 631 -25.52 1.25 -32.08
C ILE A 631 -25.63 0.39 -33.33
N VAL A 632 -26.82 -0.13 -33.57
CA VAL A 632 -27.15 -0.90 -34.76
C VAL A 632 -28.25 -0.16 -35.52
N THR A 633 -27.99 0.19 -36.76
CA THR A 633 -29.02 0.73 -37.66
C THR A 633 -29.34 -0.34 -38.71
N MET A 634 -30.59 -0.71 -38.84
CA MET A 634 -31.05 -1.64 -39.86
C MET A 634 -32.14 -0.99 -40.68
N GLU A 635 -32.01 -1.11 -42.00
CA GLU A 635 -32.97 -0.53 -42.94
C GLU A 635 -33.66 -1.63 -43.69
N ASP A 636 -34.99 -1.52 -43.81
CA ASP A 636 -35.79 -2.40 -44.63
C ASP A 636 -36.19 -1.77 -45.93
N PRO A 637 -35.94 -2.45 -47.04
CA PRO A 637 -36.48 -2.04 -48.31
C PRO A 637 -37.98 -2.26 -48.39
N LEU A 638 -38.66 -1.39 -49.09
CA LEU A 638 -40.07 -1.61 -49.38
C LEU A 638 -40.25 -2.88 -50.21
N ALA A 639 -41.25 -3.65 -49.90
CA ALA A 639 -41.60 -4.79 -50.72
C ALA A 639 -41.87 -4.35 -52.18
N PRO A 640 -41.35 -5.06 -53.20
CA PRO A 640 -41.49 -4.68 -54.59
C PRO A 640 -42.95 -4.67 -55.03
N PHE A 641 -43.23 -3.97 -56.11
CA PHE A 641 -44.56 -4.05 -56.73
C PHE A 641 -44.54 -4.91 -58.01
N ARG A 642 -45.70 -5.28 -58.44
CA ARG A 642 -45.89 -5.98 -59.72
C ARG A 642 -46.76 -5.13 -60.62
N LEU A 643 -46.42 -5.14 -61.95
CA LEU A 643 -47.14 -4.42 -62.99
C LEU A 643 -47.84 -5.43 -63.89
N LEU A 644 -49.16 -5.31 -63.93
CA LEU A 644 -50.02 -6.09 -64.88
C LEU A 644 -50.35 -5.18 -66.04
N ILE A 645 -49.90 -5.60 -67.19
CA ILE A 645 -50.20 -4.94 -68.44
C ILE A 645 -51.31 -5.66 -69.13
N HIS A 646 -52.47 -5.02 -69.29
CA HIS A 646 -53.63 -5.55 -69.93
C HIS A 646 -53.65 -5.06 -71.36
N LYS A 647 -53.60 -5.92 -72.36
CA LYS A 647 -53.55 -5.60 -73.78
C LYS A 647 -54.90 -5.85 -74.41
N GLU A 648 -55.46 -4.76 -74.94
CA GLU A 648 -56.83 -4.80 -75.58
C GLU A 648 -56.89 -4.11 -76.89
N ASN A 649 -57.90 -4.44 -77.68
CA ASN A 649 -58.28 -3.61 -78.88
C ASN A 649 -59.39 -2.56 -78.49
N GLN A 650 -59.74 -1.73 -79.39
CA GLN A 650 -60.76 -0.67 -79.17
C GLN A 650 -62.13 -1.22 -78.76
N LYS A 651 -62.42 -2.49 -78.92
CA LYS A 651 -63.64 -3.16 -78.49
C LYS A 651 -63.53 -3.96 -77.19
N GLY A 652 -62.44 -3.79 -76.45
CA GLY A 652 -62.17 -4.46 -75.20
C GLY A 652 -61.78 -5.97 -75.33
N LYS A 653 -61.46 -6.41 -76.54
CA LYS A 653 -60.93 -7.78 -76.70
C LYS A 653 -59.50 -7.89 -76.31
N ARG A 654 -59.19 -8.83 -75.47
CA ARG A 654 -57.85 -9.18 -75.05
C ARG A 654 -56.96 -9.63 -76.22
N LEU A 655 -55.67 -9.23 -76.16
CA LEU A 655 -54.73 -9.47 -77.28
C LEU A 655 -53.45 -10.16 -76.73
N GLU A 656 -53.18 -11.33 -77.31
CA GLU A 656 -51.95 -12.10 -77.10
C GLU A 656 -50.81 -11.60 -78.00
N GLY A 657 -49.57 -11.75 -77.58
CA GLY A 657 -48.35 -11.54 -78.36
C GLY A 657 -47.89 -10.10 -78.46
N ALA A 658 -48.37 -9.19 -77.61
CA ALA A 658 -47.82 -7.86 -77.50
C ALA A 658 -46.57 -7.90 -76.64
N GLU A 659 -45.43 -7.42 -77.08
CA GLU A 659 -44.20 -7.30 -76.33
C GLU A 659 -44.12 -5.93 -75.68
N PHE A 660 -43.90 -5.91 -74.37
CA PHE A 660 -43.63 -4.67 -73.63
C PHE A 660 -42.22 -4.75 -73.06
N THR A 661 -41.52 -3.67 -73.15
CA THR A 661 -40.22 -3.45 -72.59
C THR A 661 -40.26 -2.31 -71.59
N LEU A 662 -39.75 -2.58 -70.39
CA LEU A 662 -39.57 -1.60 -69.33
C LEU A 662 -38.10 -1.14 -69.29
N TYR A 663 -37.91 0.15 -69.31
CA TYR A 663 -36.61 0.77 -69.34
C TYR A 663 -36.35 1.58 -68.03
N ALA A 664 -35.08 1.76 -67.72
CA ALA A 664 -34.64 2.53 -66.56
C ALA A 664 -34.76 4.07 -66.79
N GLU A 665 -34.70 4.49 -68.07
CA GLU A 665 -34.74 5.93 -68.40
C GLU A 665 -35.65 6.20 -69.60
N LYS A 666 -36.09 7.45 -69.69
CA LYS A 666 -37.04 7.97 -70.74
C LYS A 666 -36.50 7.80 -72.15
N THR A 667 -35.20 7.76 -72.36
CA THR A 667 -34.59 7.54 -73.67
C THR A 667 -34.84 6.12 -74.16
N CYS A 668 -35.32 5.21 -73.34
CA CYS A 668 -35.59 3.79 -73.60
C CYS A 668 -34.36 3.02 -74.15
N GLU A 669 -33.17 3.29 -73.61
CA GLU A 669 -31.91 2.62 -73.96
C GLU A 669 -31.57 1.47 -73.10
N ASN A 670 -31.77 1.56 -71.77
CA ASN A 670 -31.44 0.56 -70.82
C ASN A 670 -32.66 -0.28 -70.41
N VAL A 671 -32.70 -1.52 -70.86
CA VAL A 671 -33.79 -2.45 -70.61
C VAL A 671 -33.72 -2.99 -69.23
N VAL A 672 -34.76 -2.83 -68.42
CA VAL A 672 -34.92 -3.45 -67.08
C VAL A 672 -35.58 -4.80 -67.19
N MET A 673 -36.74 -4.86 -67.88
CA MET A 673 -37.53 -6.10 -68.09
C MET A 673 -38.18 -6.07 -69.46
N ARG A 674 -38.49 -7.28 -69.94
CA ARG A 674 -39.25 -7.48 -71.20
C ARG A 674 -40.16 -8.70 -71.04
N GLY A 675 -41.32 -8.60 -71.60
CA GLY A 675 -42.24 -9.75 -71.63
C GLY A 675 -43.27 -9.61 -72.73
N GLU A 676 -44.01 -10.70 -73.01
CA GLU A 676 -45.05 -10.73 -74.07
C GLU A 676 -46.38 -11.13 -73.36
N THR A 677 -47.53 -10.55 -73.85
CA THR A 677 -48.84 -10.82 -73.29
C THR A 677 -49.27 -12.27 -73.66
N GLY A 678 -49.81 -12.97 -72.71
CA GLY A 678 -50.34 -14.30 -72.89
C GLY A 678 -51.67 -14.36 -73.64
N THR A 679 -52.23 -15.55 -73.73
CA THR A 679 -53.52 -15.81 -74.40
C THR A 679 -54.68 -15.05 -73.72
N ASP A 680 -54.55 -14.68 -72.47
CA ASP A 680 -55.49 -13.88 -71.68
C ASP A 680 -55.29 -12.35 -71.95
N GLY A 681 -54.26 -11.98 -72.73
CA GLY A 681 -53.89 -10.63 -73.02
C GLY A 681 -53.24 -9.90 -71.87
N VAL A 682 -52.68 -10.63 -70.90
CA VAL A 682 -52.00 -10.04 -69.70
C VAL A 682 -50.52 -10.37 -69.76
N LEU A 683 -49.73 -9.38 -69.48
CA LEU A 683 -48.33 -9.54 -69.11
C LEU A 683 -48.13 -9.07 -67.67
N GLU A 684 -47.56 -9.90 -66.84
CA GLU A 684 -47.14 -9.57 -65.42
C GLU A 684 -45.63 -9.38 -65.39
N LEU A 685 -45.20 -8.20 -64.89
CA LEU A 685 -43.85 -7.93 -64.58
C LEU A 685 -43.72 -7.77 -63.05
N ARG A 686 -42.82 -8.62 -62.44
CA ARG A 686 -42.64 -8.70 -60.96
C ARG A 686 -41.37 -8.04 -60.51
N ASN A 687 -41.25 -7.86 -59.23
CA ASN A 687 -40.04 -7.39 -58.53
C ASN A 687 -39.60 -5.96 -59.00
N LEU A 688 -40.56 -5.07 -59.18
CA LEU A 688 -40.28 -3.65 -59.47
C LEU A 688 -40.12 -2.90 -58.19
N GLU A 689 -39.02 -2.11 -58.10
CA GLU A 689 -38.63 -1.36 -56.89
C GLU A 689 -39.59 -0.18 -56.70
N VAL A 690 -40.10 -0.04 -55.47
CA VAL A 690 -40.88 1.14 -55.02
C VAL A 690 -39.98 2.36 -54.99
N GLY A 691 -40.48 3.53 -55.41
CA GLY A 691 -39.74 4.78 -55.52
C GLY A 691 -38.95 4.92 -56.83
N LYS A 692 -38.73 3.85 -57.55
CA LYS A 692 -37.96 3.87 -58.80
C LYS A 692 -38.87 4.13 -59.99
N ARG A 693 -38.42 5.01 -60.89
CA ARG A 693 -39.14 5.32 -62.13
C ARG A 693 -38.81 4.32 -63.23
N TYR A 694 -39.80 3.84 -63.89
CA TYR A 694 -39.73 2.95 -65.06
C TYR A 694 -40.42 3.60 -66.27
N TYR A 695 -39.93 3.30 -67.44
CA TYR A 695 -40.48 3.73 -68.67
C TYR A 695 -40.92 2.57 -69.54
N MET A 696 -42.21 2.40 -69.60
CA MET A 696 -42.85 1.27 -70.32
C MET A 696 -43.14 1.68 -71.73
N LYS A 697 -42.78 0.80 -72.68
CA LYS A 697 -43.02 0.97 -74.09
C LYS A 697 -43.47 -0.34 -74.75
N GLU A 698 -44.49 -0.33 -75.56
CA GLU A 698 -44.78 -1.48 -76.40
C GLU A 698 -43.71 -1.53 -77.52
N THR A 699 -43.02 -2.62 -77.65
CA THR A 699 -41.92 -2.85 -78.59
C THR A 699 -42.32 -3.75 -79.78
N LYS A 700 -43.40 -4.50 -79.59
CA LYS A 700 -43.96 -5.33 -80.67
C LYS A 700 -45.49 -5.39 -80.45
N ALA A 701 -46.24 -4.99 -81.49
CA ALA A 701 -47.70 -5.14 -81.49
C ALA A 701 -48.14 -6.57 -81.77
N PRO A 702 -49.34 -6.99 -81.27
CA PRO A 702 -49.99 -8.23 -81.67
C PRO A 702 -50.19 -8.28 -83.15
N GLU A 703 -50.32 -9.49 -83.70
CA GLU A 703 -50.51 -9.69 -85.12
C GLU A 703 -51.77 -9.00 -85.59
N GLY A 704 -51.62 -8.14 -86.63
CA GLY A 704 -52.71 -7.38 -87.18
C GLY A 704 -53.01 -6.03 -86.48
N TYR A 705 -52.24 -5.61 -85.58
CA TYR A 705 -52.38 -4.39 -84.79
C TYR A 705 -51.11 -3.48 -84.93
N ARG A 706 -51.24 -2.17 -84.62
CA ARG A 706 -50.14 -1.22 -84.55
C ARG A 706 -49.82 -0.81 -83.19
N ILE A 707 -48.52 -0.55 -82.91
CA ILE A 707 -48.06 0.05 -81.64
C ILE A 707 -48.72 1.42 -81.48
N PRO A 708 -49.23 1.77 -80.29
CA PRO A 708 -49.80 3.11 -80.04
C PRO A 708 -48.69 4.18 -80.13
N VAL A 709 -49.06 5.28 -80.85
CA VAL A 709 -48.12 6.37 -81.09
C VAL A 709 -48.67 7.69 -80.57
N ASP A 710 -47.83 8.63 -80.34
CA ASP A 710 -48.15 10.01 -80.00
C ASP A 710 -48.60 10.79 -81.27
N LEU A 711 -48.95 12.05 -81.09
CA LEU A 711 -49.39 12.96 -82.21
C LEU A 711 -48.29 13.18 -83.26
N PHE A 712 -47.05 12.84 -82.94
CA PHE A 712 -45.90 12.94 -83.85
C PHE A 712 -45.46 11.60 -84.43
N GLY A 713 -46.18 10.51 -84.11
CA GLY A 713 -45.94 9.20 -84.69
C GLY A 713 -44.90 8.37 -83.92
N ASN A 714 -44.46 8.85 -82.79
CA ASN A 714 -43.51 8.11 -81.88
C ASN A 714 -44.27 7.12 -81.03
N PRO A 715 -43.75 5.92 -80.78
CA PRO A 715 -44.34 4.95 -79.83
C PRO A 715 -44.55 5.60 -78.44
N LEU A 716 -45.75 5.40 -77.89
CA LEU A 716 -46.05 5.87 -76.52
C LEU A 716 -45.12 5.29 -75.50
N VAL A 717 -44.61 6.15 -74.61
CA VAL A 717 -43.84 5.77 -73.49
C VAL A 717 -44.59 6.24 -72.20
N TYR A 718 -44.86 5.27 -71.35
CA TYR A 718 -45.49 5.56 -70.06
C TYR A 718 -44.44 5.63 -68.98
N GLU A 719 -44.32 6.71 -68.22
CA GLU A 719 -43.51 6.86 -67.01
C GLU A 719 -44.29 6.31 -65.81
N LEU A 720 -43.75 5.32 -65.15
CA LEU A 720 -44.41 4.57 -64.11
C LEU A 720 -43.55 4.54 -62.88
N TRP A 721 -44.15 4.73 -61.73
CA TRP A 721 -43.51 4.40 -60.41
C TRP A 721 -44.57 4.22 -59.34
N VAL A 722 -44.17 3.55 -58.24
CA VAL A 722 -44.95 3.42 -57.01
C VAL A 722 -44.29 4.20 -55.95
N GLU A 723 -45.06 4.96 -55.17
CA GLU A 723 -44.59 5.68 -54.00
C GLU A 723 -45.37 5.18 -52.81
N SER A 724 -44.63 4.79 -51.73
CA SER A 724 -45.19 4.41 -50.45
C SER A 724 -45.44 5.67 -49.60
N ILE A 725 -46.62 5.78 -48.98
CA ILE A 725 -46.96 6.85 -48.06
C ILE A 725 -47.12 6.28 -46.66
N PRO A 726 -46.02 6.10 -45.91
CA PRO A 726 -46.01 5.42 -44.61
C PRO A 726 -47.01 6.05 -43.64
N ALA A 727 -47.08 7.39 -43.61
CA ALA A 727 -47.99 8.13 -42.71
C ALA A 727 -49.48 7.83 -42.91
N LYS A 728 -49.90 7.32 -44.08
CA LYS A 728 -51.25 6.95 -44.40
C LYS A 728 -51.45 5.43 -44.55
N ASP A 729 -50.37 4.69 -44.39
CA ASP A 729 -50.35 3.26 -44.52
C ASP A 729 -50.86 2.77 -45.87
N THR A 730 -50.50 3.46 -46.96
CA THR A 730 -50.95 3.23 -48.33
C THR A 730 -49.80 3.43 -49.33
N PHE A 731 -50.07 3.13 -50.61
CA PHE A 731 -49.20 3.41 -51.73
C PHE A 731 -49.96 4.07 -52.87
N LEU A 732 -49.24 4.87 -53.67
CA LEU A 732 -49.74 5.50 -54.87
C LEU A 732 -48.97 4.98 -56.08
N PHE A 733 -49.78 4.65 -57.16
CA PHE A 733 -49.21 4.34 -58.47
C PHE A 733 -49.25 5.60 -59.36
N TYR A 734 -48.10 6.02 -59.78
CA TYR A 734 -47.99 7.17 -60.70
C TYR A 734 -47.82 6.70 -62.10
N VAL A 735 -48.64 7.36 -63.04
CA VAL A 735 -48.51 7.18 -64.48
C VAL A 735 -48.44 8.55 -65.10
N ASN A 736 -47.36 8.83 -65.81
CA ASN A 736 -47.11 10.14 -66.46
C ASN A 736 -47.33 11.33 -65.50
N GLY A 737 -46.97 11.17 -64.20
CA GLY A 737 -47.11 12.20 -63.15
C GLY A 737 -48.50 12.31 -62.50
N LYS A 738 -49.50 11.58 -62.91
CA LYS A 738 -50.81 11.48 -62.27
C LYS A 738 -50.80 10.31 -61.31
N ALA A 739 -51.20 10.56 -60.05
CA ALA A 739 -51.29 9.53 -58.97
C ALA A 739 -52.63 8.79 -59.00
N TYR A 740 -52.62 7.48 -58.74
CA TYR A 740 -53.79 6.61 -58.60
C TYR A 740 -53.61 5.82 -57.23
N ASP A 741 -54.68 5.75 -56.49
CA ASP A 741 -54.78 4.92 -55.25
C ASP A 741 -55.82 3.81 -55.49
N ALA A 742 -56.01 2.99 -54.41
CA ALA A 742 -56.96 1.88 -54.48
C ALA A 742 -58.44 2.28 -54.75
N SER A 743 -58.78 3.55 -54.60
CA SER A 743 -60.09 4.15 -54.84
C SER A 743 -60.24 4.84 -56.19
N ASP A 744 -59.09 5.12 -56.91
CA ASP A 744 -59.03 5.88 -58.13
C ASP A 744 -58.67 4.92 -59.29
N SER A 745 -59.59 4.86 -60.25
CA SER A 745 -59.43 4.15 -61.57
C SER A 745 -60.01 4.92 -62.65
N ASP A 746 -59.31 5.15 -63.72
CA ASP A 746 -59.82 5.81 -64.97
C ASP A 746 -60.08 4.83 -66.09
N GLY A 747 -60.09 3.50 -65.77
CA GLY A 747 -60.31 2.41 -66.74
C GLY A 747 -59.05 2.05 -67.51
N MET A 748 -58.02 2.85 -67.51
CA MET A 748 -56.69 2.50 -68.07
C MET A 748 -55.62 2.17 -66.94
N PHE A 749 -55.74 2.83 -65.82
CA PHE A 749 -54.79 2.67 -64.70
C PHE A 749 -55.54 2.39 -63.42
N SER A 750 -55.08 1.41 -62.65
CA SER A 750 -55.66 1.10 -61.37
C SER A 750 -54.60 0.45 -60.42
N VAL A 751 -54.99 0.39 -59.21
CA VAL A 751 -54.18 -0.24 -58.14
C VAL A 751 -55.01 -1.38 -57.54
N GLY A 752 -54.27 -2.48 -57.16
CA GLY A 752 -54.83 -3.60 -56.45
C GLY A 752 -53.82 -4.26 -55.55
N GLY A 753 -54.20 -5.39 -54.94
CA GLY A 753 -53.36 -6.15 -54.08
C GLY A 753 -53.31 -5.60 -52.62
N THR A 754 -52.45 -6.21 -51.74
CA THR A 754 -52.18 -5.80 -50.37
C THR A 754 -50.99 -4.85 -50.32
N LYS A 755 -50.63 -4.33 -49.16
CA LYS A 755 -49.41 -3.55 -48.97
C LYS A 755 -48.16 -4.35 -49.28
N ALA A 756 -48.16 -5.66 -48.94
CA ALA A 756 -47.04 -6.55 -49.19
C ALA A 756 -46.96 -6.94 -50.71
N ASP A 757 -48.07 -6.97 -51.37
CA ASP A 757 -48.16 -7.38 -52.77
C ASP A 757 -48.88 -6.30 -53.61
N ARG A 758 -48.14 -5.17 -53.80
CA ARG A 758 -48.63 -4.03 -54.55
C ARG A 758 -48.82 -4.35 -56.01
N GLU A 759 -50.07 -4.32 -56.39
CA GLU A 759 -50.49 -4.66 -57.76
C GLU A 759 -50.89 -3.38 -58.51
N THR A 760 -50.24 -3.09 -59.61
CA THR A 760 -50.54 -1.97 -60.49
C THR A 760 -50.97 -2.46 -61.83
N HIS A 761 -51.99 -1.84 -62.42
CA HIS A 761 -52.58 -2.23 -63.68
C HIS A 761 -52.47 -1.09 -64.70
N VAL A 762 -52.07 -1.49 -65.90
CA VAL A 762 -52.04 -0.60 -67.10
C VAL A 762 -52.75 -1.24 -68.27
N THR A 763 -53.77 -0.68 -68.74
CA THR A 763 -54.44 -1.13 -69.93
C THR A 763 -53.94 -0.34 -71.20
N VAL A 764 -53.42 -1.06 -72.19
CA VAL A 764 -52.87 -0.50 -73.38
C VAL A 764 -53.76 -0.99 -74.61
N ILE A 765 -54.32 -0.01 -75.28
CA ILE A 765 -55.26 -0.30 -76.37
C ILE A 765 -54.55 -0.15 -77.72
N ASN A 766 -54.63 -1.18 -78.63
CA ASN A 766 -54.08 -1.09 -79.96
C ASN A 766 -55.17 -0.93 -81.03
N GLU A 767 -54.88 -0.18 -82.03
CA GLU A 767 -55.66 -0.09 -83.24
C GLU A 767 -55.24 -1.16 -84.25
N THR A 768 -56.24 -1.64 -85.07
CA THR A 768 -55.97 -2.58 -86.19
C THR A 768 -55.01 -1.93 -87.22
N GLY A 769 -53.93 -2.64 -87.55
CA GLY A 769 -52.89 -2.27 -88.48
C GLY A 769 -53.04 -2.97 -89.78
N MET A 770 -52.68 -2.34 -90.95
CA MET A 770 -52.50 -3.10 -92.15
C MET A 770 -51.29 -4.00 -92.09
N LYS A 771 -51.41 -5.29 -92.39
CA LYS A 771 -50.31 -6.21 -92.54
C LYS A 771 -49.36 -5.72 -93.61
N LEU A 772 -48.19 -5.31 -93.27
CA LEU A 772 -47.11 -5.16 -94.21
C LEU A 772 -46.44 -6.53 -94.42
N PRO A 773 -46.03 -6.86 -95.66
CA PRO A 773 -45.34 -8.12 -95.88
C PRO A 773 -44.03 -8.20 -95.13
N ASP A 774 -43.76 -9.36 -94.64
CA ASP A 774 -42.55 -9.69 -93.94
C ASP A 774 -41.28 -9.57 -94.79
N THR A 775 -40.61 -8.47 -94.80
CA THR A 775 -39.31 -8.25 -95.45
C THR A 775 -38.22 -8.28 -94.37
N GLY A 776 -38.21 -9.34 -93.59
CA GLY A 776 -37.15 -9.54 -92.53
C GLY A 776 -35.91 -10.16 -93.15
N SER A 777 -34.96 -9.37 -93.57
CA SER A 777 -33.70 -9.92 -94.08
C SER A 777 -32.82 -10.43 -92.93
N LYS A 778 -32.27 -11.59 -93.05
CA LYS A 778 -31.32 -12.26 -92.17
C LYS A 778 -30.04 -11.47 -91.86
N TRP A 779 -29.87 -10.28 -92.40
CA TRP A 779 -28.74 -9.42 -92.24
C TRP A 779 -28.73 -8.60 -90.90
N MET A 780 -29.89 -8.36 -90.31
CA MET A 780 -29.96 -7.57 -89.06
C MET A 780 -29.51 -8.38 -87.87
N LEU A 781 -29.65 -9.72 -87.88
CA LEU A 781 -29.16 -10.58 -86.83
C LEU A 781 -27.60 -10.65 -86.76
N LEU A 782 -26.93 -10.49 -87.93
CA LEU A 782 -25.49 -10.49 -88.01
C LEU A 782 -24.86 -9.20 -87.49
N MET A 783 -25.54 -8.06 -87.66
CA MET A 783 -25.07 -6.79 -87.10
C MET A 783 -25.24 -6.68 -85.61
N LEU A 784 -26.21 -7.29 -85.00
CA LEU A 784 -26.37 -7.32 -83.52
C LEU A 784 -25.34 -8.23 -82.89
N ALA A 785 -24.92 -9.33 -83.46
CA ALA A 785 -23.84 -10.17 -82.95
C ALA A 785 -22.47 -9.47 -83.03
N ALA A 786 -22.20 -8.65 -84.06
CA ALA A 786 -20.93 -7.88 -84.16
C ALA A 786 -20.85 -6.76 -83.11
N GLY A 787 -21.94 -6.10 -82.75
CA GLY A 787 -22.05 -5.03 -81.75
C GLY A 787 -21.77 -5.57 -80.35
N GLY A 788 -22.28 -6.78 -80.02
CA GLY A 788 -22.05 -7.42 -78.74
C GLY A 788 -20.61 -7.80 -78.43
N ILE A 789 -19.86 -8.21 -79.45
CA ILE A 789 -18.44 -8.57 -79.37
C ILE A 789 -17.57 -7.34 -79.12
N LEU A 790 -17.89 -6.18 -79.75
CA LEU A 790 -17.18 -4.91 -79.58
C LEU A 790 -17.34 -4.35 -78.13
N CYS A 791 -18.54 -4.47 -77.52
CA CYS A 791 -18.76 -4.05 -76.13
C CYS A 791 -17.98 -4.93 -75.09
N LEU A 792 -17.80 -6.21 -75.32
CA LEU A 792 -17.01 -7.08 -74.48
C LEU A 792 -15.51 -6.81 -74.56
N ILE A 793 -15.01 -6.35 -75.69
CA ILE A 793 -13.58 -5.98 -75.84
C ILE A 793 -13.32 -4.62 -75.17
N ALA A 794 -14.24 -3.65 -75.21
CA ALA A 794 -14.09 -2.38 -74.55
C ALA A 794 -14.17 -2.48 -73.07
N GLY A 795 -15.02 -3.36 -72.50
CA GLY A 795 -15.14 -3.63 -71.07
C GLY A 795 -13.85 -4.27 -70.46
N ARG A 796 -13.15 -5.10 -71.27
CA ARG A 796 -11.87 -5.71 -70.88
C ARG A 796 -10.70 -4.69 -70.81
N GLN A 797 -10.72 -3.66 -71.66
CA GLN A 797 -9.70 -2.61 -71.68
C GLN A 797 -9.90 -1.61 -70.56
N GLN A 798 -11.09 -1.30 -70.14
CA GLN A 798 -11.34 -0.47 -68.94
C GLN A 798 -10.94 -1.14 -67.62
N LYS A 799 -11.14 -2.46 -67.49
CA LYS A 799 -10.69 -3.18 -66.29
C LYS A 799 -9.16 -3.22 -66.12
N ARG A 800 -8.42 -3.24 -67.24
CA ARG A 800 -6.96 -3.18 -67.26
C ARG A 800 -6.37 -1.81 -66.91
N LYS A 801 -7.08 -0.71 -67.14
CA LYS A 801 -6.70 0.65 -66.74
C LYS A 801 -6.95 0.94 -65.27
N LYS A 802 -7.96 0.30 -64.66
CA LYS A 802 -8.26 0.50 -63.23
C LYS A 802 -7.26 -0.23 -62.28
N ILE A 803 -6.69 -1.37 -62.74
CA ILE A 803 -5.70 -2.14 -61.97
C ILE A 803 -4.29 -1.48 -61.98
N ARG A 804 -3.96 -0.64 -62.97
CA ARG A 804 -2.69 0.11 -63.03
C ARG A 804 -2.67 1.41 -62.21
N ARG A 805 -3.81 1.89 -61.67
CA ARG A 805 -3.90 3.09 -60.83
C ARG A 805 -3.86 2.81 -59.31
N ILE A 806 -3.83 1.52 -58.93
CA ILE A 806 -3.76 1.11 -57.50
C ILE A 806 -2.32 0.66 -57.12
N ARG A 807 -1.35 0.74 -58.07
CA ARG A 807 0.07 0.46 -57.86
C ARG A 807 0.96 1.62 -58.30
N ARG A 808 0.63 2.81 -57.89
CA ARG A 808 1.56 3.93 -57.81
C ARG A 808 1.25 4.76 -56.60
#